data_388c3f37cb7b1327e5e756a887feb5de
#
_entry.id   388c3f37cb7b1327e5e756a887feb5de
#
_cell.length_a   1.000
_cell.length_b   1.000
_cell.length_c   1.000
_cell.angle_alpha   90.00
_cell.angle_beta   90.00
_cell.angle_gamma   90.00
#
_symmetry.space_group_name_H-M   'P 1'
#
loop_
_entity.id
_entity.type
_entity.pdbx_description
1 polymer ?
#
loop_
_entity_poly.entity_id
_entity_poly.type
_entity_poly.pdbx_seq_one_letter_code
_entity_poly.pdbx_strand_id
1 'polypeptide(L)'
;IYTVGGAFWEFGAPDWDLTEMFVLFGVAEDHDSNPIKIGLGKLKGKGKKVVSVNPVQTGYAAISNDWYSITPGTDGLLILSLIRELMLSGNIDIDYLRRYTNSPWLVIQNPGKDNDGLFLRDKNGDPQVIDRSTGKAVSHKTKGISTEMRCEVKLDDGSKAITAFMIMSETYIDEAYSPEVITDKVGISASRIRKFASDLAKAAFSKEVVIDQPWVDWKGEKHKKMIGRPVSMHAMRGISAHSNGFQTCRALHILQLILGSIEVPGGWRFKPPYPKPPEAHPKPAGKPHQINAGEPLSGPPLGYVLGPEDLLLDKDGKAQRIDKAFSWEAPLSAHGLMHMVISNAVAGDPYNIDVLFMYMSNMAWNSSMNTRGVMEMLTEKDSESGEYKIPKIIYSDAYSSEMVAYADLILPDTTYLERHDAISLLDRPICEADAVADGIRWPVFKPDRDVRGFQSVLLDLGARLGLPGMVNDDGTPKYSDYGDYIINHERKPGIGPLAGFRGNGEKSGRGEPNPGQIELYINNGAFWHKDIPKEARYFKMANMEYQKFAVNIGIFDKPEPYTFQIYSEPLQKFQLAAIGHGNIQPPAHLRSRVKSCFTPLPIWYEPFEGETVSKDEFPLHALTQRPMAMYHSWGSQNPWLRQIHGQNPMFISRKIASKLN
;
A
#
# COMPACT_ATOMS: atom_id res chain seq x y z
N ILE A 1 -1.28 3.83 3.20
CA ILE A 1 -1.56 5.13 2.60
C ILE A 1 -2.16 6.12 3.61
N TYR A 2 -3.14 5.72 4.42
CA TYR A 2 -3.85 6.57 5.40
C TYR A 2 -2.99 7.12 6.55
N THR A 3 -1.75 6.65 6.69
CA THR A 3 -0.84 7.09 7.75
C THR A 3 0.35 7.86 7.19
N VAL A 4 1.03 7.31 6.20
CA VAL A 4 2.30 7.86 5.71
C VAL A 4 2.32 8.17 4.21
N GLY A 5 1.20 8.07 3.51
CA GLY A 5 1.13 8.37 2.08
C GLY A 5 1.82 7.36 1.16
N GLY A 6 2.02 6.13 1.62
CA GLY A 6 2.66 5.06 0.86
C GLY A 6 2.65 3.73 1.58
N ALA A 7 3.32 2.72 1.04
CA ALA A 7 3.47 1.40 1.62
C ALA A 7 4.96 1.01 1.75
N PHE A 8 5.26 0.00 2.58
CA PHE A 8 6.65 -0.38 2.88
C PHE A 8 7.37 -1.04 1.71
N TRP A 9 6.75 -2.00 1.05
CA TRP A 9 7.46 -2.88 0.11
C TRP A 9 7.61 -2.30 -1.30
N GLU A 10 6.67 -1.47 -1.74
CA GLU A 10 6.69 -0.94 -3.10
C GLU A 10 7.24 0.48 -3.17
N PHE A 11 6.97 1.28 -2.15
CA PHE A 11 7.13 2.74 -2.20
C PHE A 11 8.22 3.28 -1.28
N GLY A 12 9.03 2.41 -0.69
CA GLY A 12 10.08 2.83 0.20
C GLY A 12 11.22 1.83 0.33
N ALA A 13 12.30 2.29 0.95
CA ALA A 13 13.47 1.51 1.26
C ALA A 13 14.19 2.09 2.50
N PRO A 14 14.93 1.26 3.24
CA PRO A 14 15.87 1.75 4.24
C PRO A 14 16.92 2.67 3.62
N ASP A 15 17.44 3.58 4.39
CA ASP A 15 18.67 4.29 4.06
C ASP A 15 19.88 3.36 4.30
N TRP A 16 20.18 2.52 3.30
CA TRP A 16 21.15 1.44 3.40
C TRP A 16 22.56 1.85 3.83
N ASP A 17 22.91 3.12 3.67
CA ASP A 17 24.23 3.62 4.01
C ASP A 17 24.31 4.14 5.45
N LEU A 18 23.22 4.67 5.98
CA LEU A 18 23.17 5.36 7.27
C LEU A 18 22.37 4.61 8.35
N THR A 19 21.58 3.60 7.99
CA THR A 19 20.78 2.81 8.95
C THR A 19 21.69 2.05 9.93
N GLU A 20 21.39 2.16 11.23
CA GLU A 20 22.07 1.44 12.32
C GLU A 20 21.33 0.19 12.76
N MET A 21 20.00 0.20 12.67
CA MET A 21 19.16 -0.95 13.00
C MET A 21 18.06 -1.13 11.96
N PHE A 22 18.00 -2.33 11.40
CA PHE A 22 16.98 -2.70 10.43
C PHE A 22 16.12 -3.84 10.95
N VAL A 23 14.81 -3.66 10.96
CA VAL A 23 13.83 -4.63 11.46
C VAL A 23 12.95 -5.13 10.32
N LEU A 24 12.81 -6.45 10.24
CA LEU A 24 11.99 -7.16 9.25
C LEU A 24 10.78 -7.79 9.95
N PHE A 25 9.57 -7.42 9.55
CA PHE A 25 8.32 -7.99 10.05
C PHE A 25 7.68 -8.88 8.98
N GLY A 26 7.58 -10.18 9.24
CA GLY A 26 6.94 -11.12 8.33
C GLY A 26 7.64 -11.25 6.97
N VAL A 27 8.95 -11.03 6.92
CA VAL A 27 9.77 -11.15 5.70
C VAL A 27 10.66 -12.37 5.83
N ALA A 28 10.32 -13.42 5.10
CA ALA A 28 11.02 -14.70 5.13
C ALA A 28 11.71 -15.06 3.81
N GLU A 29 11.67 -14.19 2.83
CA GLU A 29 12.18 -14.44 1.49
C GLU A 29 13.70 -14.47 1.49
N ASP A 30 14.25 -15.64 1.24
CA ASP A 30 15.69 -15.90 1.15
C ASP A 30 16.15 -16.19 -0.28
N HIS A 31 15.22 -16.39 -1.19
CA HIS A 31 15.48 -17.02 -2.47
C HIS A 31 15.31 -16.12 -3.68
N ASP A 32 14.69 -14.98 -3.54
CA ASP A 32 14.41 -14.14 -4.69
C ASP A 32 15.46 -13.04 -4.90
N SER A 33 15.36 -12.38 -6.04
CA SER A 33 16.21 -11.27 -6.44
C SER A 33 15.83 -9.95 -5.76
N ASN A 34 15.18 -9.98 -4.61
CA ASN A 34 14.72 -8.78 -3.91
C ASN A 34 15.90 -7.86 -3.59
N PRO A 35 15.83 -6.56 -3.90
CA PRO A 35 16.87 -5.58 -3.57
C PRO A 35 17.24 -5.53 -2.08
N ILE A 36 16.36 -5.97 -1.19
CA ILE A 36 16.61 -6.10 0.26
C ILE A 36 17.84 -6.98 0.53
N LYS A 37 18.07 -8.04 -0.25
CA LYS A 37 19.25 -8.90 -0.11
C LYS A 37 20.56 -8.13 -0.21
N ILE A 38 20.66 -7.26 -1.20
CA ILE A 38 21.85 -6.42 -1.44
C ILE A 38 22.02 -5.45 -0.25
N GLY A 39 20.93 -4.81 0.17
CA GLY A 39 20.93 -3.91 1.32
C GLY A 39 21.32 -4.60 2.62
N LEU A 40 20.79 -5.79 2.89
CA LEU A 40 21.17 -6.61 4.06
C LEU A 40 22.65 -6.97 4.04
N GLY A 41 23.19 -7.35 2.88
CA GLY A 41 24.62 -7.60 2.71
C GLY A 41 25.46 -6.37 3.09
N LYS A 42 25.07 -5.18 2.64
CA LYS A 42 25.73 -3.92 2.99
C LYS A 42 25.66 -3.66 4.51
N LEU A 43 24.49 -3.79 5.13
CA LEU A 43 24.31 -3.55 6.56
C LEU A 43 25.15 -4.54 7.40
N LYS A 44 25.10 -5.82 7.10
CA LYS A 44 25.88 -6.83 7.82
C LYS A 44 27.38 -6.65 7.62
N GLY A 45 27.83 -6.30 6.42
CA GLY A 45 29.24 -5.95 6.15
C GLY A 45 29.74 -4.76 6.97
N LYS A 46 28.86 -3.82 7.32
CA LYS A 46 29.15 -2.69 8.20
C LYS A 46 28.91 -3.00 9.70
N GLY A 47 28.60 -4.24 10.08
CA GLY A 47 28.32 -4.63 11.47
C GLY A 47 27.03 -4.05 12.05
N LYS A 48 26.09 -3.61 11.20
CA LYS A 48 24.82 -3.03 11.63
C LYS A 48 23.85 -4.10 12.12
N LYS A 49 22.94 -3.70 13.02
CA LYS A 49 22.00 -4.64 13.64
C LYS A 49 20.83 -4.94 12.71
N VAL A 50 20.59 -6.24 12.47
CA VAL A 50 19.41 -6.75 11.75
C VAL A 50 18.57 -7.58 12.71
N VAL A 51 17.27 -7.31 12.74
CA VAL A 51 16.30 -8.02 13.59
C VAL A 51 15.19 -8.57 12.70
N SER A 52 14.77 -9.80 12.96
CA SER A 52 13.60 -10.41 12.31
C SER A 52 12.53 -10.77 13.32
N VAL A 53 11.29 -10.40 13.01
CA VAL A 53 10.06 -10.83 13.67
C VAL A 53 9.34 -11.76 12.71
N ASN A 54 9.35 -13.07 12.98
CA ASN A 54 8.87 -14.08 12.06
C ASN A 54 8.53 -15.37 12.83
N PRO A 55 7.46 -16.08 12.50
CA PRO A 55 7.11 -17.33 13.18
C PRO A 55 8.16 -18.45 13.03
N VAL A 56 8.92 -18.44 11.93
CA VAL A 56 9.95 -19.45 11.65
C VAL A 56 11.33 -18.82 11.45
N GLN A 57 12.39 -19.54 11.87
CA GLN A 57 13.78 -19.09 11.73
C GLN A 57 14.37 -19.54 10.39
N THR A 58 13.80 -19.10 9.30
CA THR A 58 14.30 -19.34 7.94
C THR A 58 14.57 -18.03 7.21
N GLY A 59 15.22 -18.08 6.07
CA GLY A 59 15.51 -16.92 5.27
C GLY A 59 16.23 -15.82 6.03
N TYR A 60 15.73 -14.62 5.99
CA TYR A 60 16.36 -13.48 6.69
C TYR A 60 16.38 -13.63 8.20
N ALA A 61 15.48 -14.39 8.79
CA ALA A 61 15.51 -14.66 10.22
C ALA A 61 16.74 -15.48 10.64
N ALA A 62 17.21 -16.38 9.77
CA ALA A 62 18.39 -17.21 10.04
C ALA A 62 19.70 -16.41 10.08
N ILE A 63 19.76 -15.27 9.37
CA ILE A 63 20.95 -14.40 9.30
C ILE A 63 20.85 -13.15 10.16
N SER A 64 19.72 -12.93 10.86
CA SER A 64 19.51 -11.78 11.75
C SER A 64 20.33 -11.89 13.03
N ASN A 65 20.65 -10.75 13.64
CA ASN A 65 21.32 -10.69 14.94
C ASN A 65 20.39 -11.13 16.09
N ASP A 66 19.11 -10.74 15.98
CA ASP A 66 18.05 -11.18 16.90
C ASP A 66 16.86 -11.67 16.07
N TRP A 67 16.30 -12.79 16.47
CA TRP A 67 15.05 -13.33 15.94
C TRP A 67 14.00 -13.40 17.04
N TYR A 68 12.83 -12.83 16.79
CA TYR A 68 11.66 -12.88 17.64
C TYR A 68 10.63 -13.81 17.00
N SER A 69 10.50 -15.01 17.58
CA SER A 69 9.49 -16.00 17.16
C SER A 69 8.11 -15.51 17.60
N ILE A 70 7.27 -15.16 16.66
CA ILE A 70 5.97 -14.58 16.95
C ILE A 70 4.83 -15.54 16.57
N THR A 71 3.76 -15.55 17.36
CA THR A 71 2.51 -16.19 16.98
C THR A 71 1.89 -15.46 15.78
N PRO A 72 1.55 -16.14 14.66
CA PRO A 72 0.93 -15.51 13.50
C PRO A 72 -0.31 -14.68 13.86
N GLY A 73 -0.44 -13.49 13.27
CA GLY A 73 -1.56 -12.57 13.51
C GLY A 73 -1.45 -11.68 14.75
N THR A 74 -0.36 -11.81 15.53
CA THR A 74 -0.15 -11.01 16.76
C THR A 74 0.92 -9.92 16.59
N ASP A 75 1.42 -9.71 15.40
CA ASP A 75 2.44 -8.67 15.10
C ASP A 75 1.98 -7.29 15.55
N GLY A 76 0.73 -6.93 15.30
CA GLY A 76 0.14 -5.66 15.74
C GLY A 76 0.17 -5.50 17.25
N LEU A 77 -0.10 -6.55 17.99
CA LEU A 77 -0.07 -6.53 19.46
C LEU A 77 1.36 -6.31 20.00
N LEU A 78 2.36 -7.00 19.42
CA LEU A 78 3.76 -6.74 19.73
C LEU A 78 4.15 -5.29 19.44
N ILE A 79 3.77 -4.77 18.29
CA ILE A 79 4.09 -3.39 17.87
C ILE A 79 3.48 -2.38 18.84
N LEU A 80 2.22 -2.55 19.25
CA LEU A 80 1.57 -1.67 20.23
C LEU A 80 2.24 -1.73 21.60
N SER A 81 2.73 -2.90 22.01
CA SER A 81 3.52 -3.03 23.23
C SER A 81 4.87 -2.30 23.12
N LEU A 82 5.55 -2.37 21.97
CA LEU A 82 6.78 -1.60 21.75
C LEU A 82 6.52 -0.09 21.81
N ILE A 83 5.40 0.38 21.23
CA ILE A 83 4.97 1.78 21.31
C ILE A 83 4.76 2.18 22.78
N ARG A 84 4.05 1.36 23.57
CA ARG A 84 3.84 1.59 24.99
C ARG A 84 5.17 1.77 25.75
N GLU A 85 6.08 0.83 25.63
CA GLU A 85 7.38 0.87 26.32
C GLU A 85 8.22 2.10 25.93
N LEU A 86 8.22 2.47 24.65
CA LEU A 86 8.90 3.68 24.17
C LEU A 86 8.26 4.96 24.74
N MET A 87 6.93 5.03 24.81
CA MET A 87 6.21 6.18 25.37
C MET A 87 6.44 6.31 26.87
N LEU A 88 6.36 5.23 27.64
CA LEU A 88 6.58 5.23 29.08
C LEU A 88 8.02 5.58 29.45
N SER A 89 8.98 5.18 28.64
CA SER A 89 10.39 5.53 28.85
C SER A 89 10.77 6.90 28.29
N GLY A 90 9.83 7.64 27.67
CA GLY A 90 10.09 8.95 27.06
C GLY A 90 10.95 8.91 25.79
N ASN A 91 11.18 7.73 25.22
CA ASN A 91 11.99 7.54 24.01
C ASN A 91 11.13 7.71 22.74
N ILE A 92 10.60 8.93 22.54
CA ILE A 92 9.82 9.34 21.37
C ILE A 92 10.30 10.70 20.87
N ASP A 93 10.25 10.94 19.57
CA ASP A 93 10.66 12.20 18.96
C ASP A 93 9.49 13.21 18.93
N ILE A 94 9.32 13.95 20.01
CA ILE A 94 8.23 14.94 20.17
C ILE A 94 8.33 16.06 19.12
N ASP A 95 9.52 16.50 18.74
CA ASP A 95 9.68 17.56 17.76
C ASP A 95 9.32 17.09 16.36
N TYR A 96 9.68 15.87 16.01
CA TYR A 96 9.26 15.24 14.76
C TYR A 96 7.72 15.08 14.71
N LEU A 97 7.12 14.55 15.79
CA LEU A 97 5.66 14.39 15.89
C LEU A 97 4.93 15.73 15.76
N ARG A 98 5.44 16.76 16.41
CA ARG A 98 4.87 18.12 16.36
C ARG A 98 4.91 18.74 14.96
N ARG A 99 6.00 18.53 14.23
CA ARG A 99 6.25 19.20 12.95
C ARG A 99 5.63 18.48 11.76
N TYR A 100 5.68 17.15 11.75
CA TYR A 100 5.44 16.37 10.53
C TYR A 100 4.23 15.44 10.62
N THR A 101 3.54 15.41 11.76
CA THR A 101 2.34 14.60 11.95
C THR A 101 1.14 15.44 12.39
N ASN A 102 -0.04 14.83 12.34
CA ASN A 102 -1.25 15.44 12.88
C ASN A 102 -1.41 15.26 14.41
N SER A 103 -0.36 14.90 15.11
CA SER A 103 -0.36 14.79 16.59
C SER A 103 -0.89 16.03 17.30
N PRO A 104 -0.56 17.28 16.92
CA PRO A 104 -1.06 18.47 17.58
C PRO A 104 -2.46 18.92 17.14
N TRP A 105 -3.10 18.22 16.17
CA TRP A 105 -4.41 18.62 15.70
C TRP A 105 -5.48 18.35 16.75
N LEU A 106 -6.45 19.27 16.87
CA LEU A 106 -7.53 19.20 17.82
C LEU A 106 -8.63 18.26 17.32
N VAL A 107 -9.00 17.31 18.15
CA VAL A 107 -10.04 16.31 17.91
C VAL A 107 -11.21 16.58 18.86
N ILE A 108 -12.39 16.75 18.33
CA ILE A 108 -13.62 17.02 19.10
C ILE A 108 -13.99 15.79 19.94
N GLN A 109 -14.30 16.02 21.20
CA GLN A 109 -14.82 15.03 22.14
C GLN A 109 -16.28 15.38 22.46
N ASN A 110 -17.21 14.76 21.76
CA ASN A 110 -18.64 15.01 21.87
C ASN A 110 -19.43 13.69 21.74
N PRO A 111 -19.28 12.77 22.70
CA PRO A 111 -19.80 11.41 22.61
C PRO A 111 -21.28 11.35 22.23
N GLY A 112 -21.58 10.54 21.19
CA GLY A 112 -22.95 10.34 20.68
C GLY A 112 -23.44 11.42 19.72
N LYS A 113 -22.58 12.35 19.30
CA LYS A 113 -22.90 13.35 18.28
C LYS A 113 -22.17 13.02 16.98
N ASP A 114 -22.64 13.60 15.89
CA ASP A 114 -22.14 13.41 14.52
C ASP A 114 -20.73 13.97 14.28
N ASN A 115 -20.27 14.86 15.16
CA ASN A 115 -18.94 15.45 15.09
C ASN A 115 -17.92 14.81 16.06
N ASP A 116 -18.32 13.79 16.84
CA ASP A 116 -17.43 13.14 17.79
C ASP A 116 -16.23 12.48 17.11
N GLY A 117 -15.04 12.78 17.60
CA GLY A 117 -13.79 12.26 17.03
C GLY A 117 -13.37 12.90 15.69
N LEU A 118 -14.08 13.91 15.17
CA LEU A 118 -13.65 14.66 14.00
C LEU A 118 -12.68 15.78 14.38
N PHE A 119 -11.86 16.23 13.42
CA PHE A 119 -10.99 17.37 13.67
C PHE A 119 -11.77 18.67 13.83
N LEU A 120 -11.40 19.46 14.83
CA LEU A 120 -11.85 20.84 14.94
C LEU A 120 -11.27 21.65 13.79
N ARG A 121 -12.14 22.31 13.00
CA ARG A 121 -11.77 23.04 11.78
C ARG A 121 -12.07 24.52 11.89
N ASP A 122 -11.28 25.33 11.21
CA ASP A 122 -11.56 26.74 11.02
C ASP A 122 -12.62 26.97 9.92
N LYS A 123 -12.94 28.24 9.65
CA LYS A 123 -13.89 28.63 8.61
C LYS A 123 -13.49 28.25 7.17
N ASN A 124 -12.23 27.93 6.95
CA ASN A 124 -11.71 27.47 5.64
C ASN A 124 -11.72 25.95 5.52
N GLY A 125 -12.14 25.25 6.57
CA GLY A 125 -12.13 23.78 6.64
C GLY A 125 -10.77 23.18 7.03
N ASP A 126 -9.80 24.01 7.42
CA ASP A 126 -8.49 23.52 7.85
C ASP A 126 -8.52 23.04 9.32
N PRO A 127 -7.92 21.88 9.64
CA PRO A 127 -7.75 21.45 11.02
C PRO A 127 -7.01 22.47 11.88
N GLN A 128 -7.42 22.62 13.13
CA GLN A 128 -6.85 23.59 14.05
C GLN A 128 -5.83 22.96 15.02
N VAL A 129 -4.90 23.80 15.44
CA VAL A 129 -3.89 23.53 16.47
C VAL A 129 -3.83 24.69 17.45
N ILE A 130 -3.28 24.49 18.64
CA ILE A 130 -3.01 25.60 19.57
C ILE A 130 -1.60 26.13 19.34
N ASP A 131 -1.51 27.43 19.07
CA ASP A 131 -0.24 28.13 19.09
C ASP A 131 0.23 28.31 20.54
N ARG A 132 1.36 27.73 20.86
CA ARG A 132 1.94 27.71 22.19
C ARG A 132 2.24 29.08 22.77
N SER A 133 2.56 30.04 21.90
CA SER A 133 2.92 31.39 22.31
C SER A 133 1.71 32.25 22.70
N THR A 134 0.56 32.04 22.05
CA THR A 134 -0.63 32.85 22.22
C THR A 134 -1.77 32.11 22.94
N GLY A 135 -1.69 30.78 23.04
CA GLY A 135 -2.76 29.93 23.56
C GLY A 135 -4.01 29.86 22.66
N LYS A 136 -3.95 30.42 21.44
CA LYS A 136 -5.10 30.49 20.54
C LYS A 136 -5.14 29.33 19.56
N ALA A 137 -6.35 28.90 19.21
CA ALA A 137 -6.59 27.97 18.12
C ALA A 137 -6.38 28.67 16.77
N VAL A 138 -5.56 28.07 15.92
CA VAL A 138 -5.21 28.57 14.58
C VAL A 138 -5.14 27.42 13.59
N SER A 139 -5.22 27.70 12.27
CA SER A 139 -5.02 26.68 11.24
C SER A 139 -3.67 26.00 11.40
N HIS A 140 -3.61 24.69 11.21
CA HIS A 140 -2.36 23.93 11.20
C HIS A 140 -1.37 24.41 10.11
N LYS A 141 -1.84 25.15 9.11
CA LYS A 141 -1.05 25.74 8.03
C LYS A 141 -0.39 27.08 8.41
N THR A 142 -0.71 27.61 9.59
CA THR A 142 -0.13 28.90 10.04
C THR A 142 1.37 28.78 10.18
N LYS A 143 2.08 29.75 9.57
CA LYS A 143 3.54 29.81 9.58
C LYS A 143 4.07 30.45 10.85
N GLY A 144 5.28 30.06 11.26
CA GLY A 144 6.01 30.68 12.37
C GLY A 144 5.47 30.40 13.78
N ILE A 145 4.62 29.37 13.92
CA ILE A 145 4.07 28.97 15.23
C ILE A 145 4.74 27.71 15.77
N SER A 146 4.75 27.59 17.10
CA SER A 146 5.06 26.36 17.80
C SER A 146 3.78 25.78 18.38
N THR A 147 3.41 24.55 17.95
CA THR A 147 2.13 23.96 18.35
C THR A 147 2.22 23.25 19.70
N GLU A 148 1.15 23.35 20.49
CA GLU A 148 1.01 22.62 21.75
C GLU A 148 0.65 21.15 21.48
N MET A 149 1.32 20.23 22.19
CA MET A 149 1.10 18.78 22.05
C MET A 149 0.11 18.23 23.07
N ARG A 150 -0.06 18.91 24.18
CA ARG A 150 -0.98 18.50 25.25
C ARG A 150 -1.84 19.67 25.65
N CYS A 151 -3.05 19.73 25.12
CA CYS A 151 -4.03 20.76 25.48
C CYS A 151 -5.45 20.27 25.33
N GLU A 152 -6.34 20.88 26.11
CA GLU A 152 -7.78 20.75 26.04
C GLU A 152 -8.38 22.14 25.79
N VAL A 153 -9.34 22.21 24.89
CA VAL A 153 -10.07 23.45 24.54
C VAL A 153 -11.56 23.19 24.76
N LYS A 154 -12.23 24.09 25.48
CA LYS A 154 -13.69 24.08 25.58
C LYS A 154 -14.30 24.77 24.38
N LEU A 155 -15.33 24.17 23.80
CA LEU A 155 -16.05 24.68 22.63
C LEU A 155 -17.35 25.38 23.04
N ASP A 156 -17.89 26.24 22.17
CA ASP A 156 -19.06 27.06 22.43
C ASP A 156 -20.35 26.24 22.68
N ASP A 157 -20.40 25.02 22.11
CA ASP A 157 -21.52 24.08 22.31
C ASP A 157 -21.42 23.26 23.60
N GLY A 158 -20.43 23.54 24.44
CA GLY A 158 -20.17 22.86 25.72
C GLY A 158 -19.36 21.56 25.59
N SER A 159 -19.05 21.11 24.39
CA SER A 159 -18.10 20.01 24.15
C SER A 159 -16.67 20.47 24.35
N LYS A 160 -15.69 19.56 24.15
CA LYS A 160 -14.27 19.89 24.22
C LYS A 160 -13.51 19.32 23.05
N ALA A 161 -12.33 19.83 22.80
CA ALA A 161 -11.39 19.24 21.86
C ALA A 161 -10.03 19.03 22.54
N ILE A 162 -9.39 17.89 22.26
CA ILE A 162 -8.07 17.55 22.75
C ILE A 162 -7.15 17.20 21.57
N THR A 163 -5.84 17.26 21.77
CA THR A 163 -4.92 16.90 20.68
C THR A 163 -4.96 15.41 20.36
N ALA A 164 -4.74 15.07 19.10
CA ALA A 164 -4.61 13.67 18.67
C ALA A 164 -3.46 12.95 19.43
N PHE A 165 -2.42 13.67 19.83
CA PHE A 165 -1.35 13.16 20.70
C PHE A 165 -1.86 12.68 22.05
N MET A 166 -2.78 13.43 22.69
CA MET A 166 -3.36 13.00 23.98
C MET A 166 -4.16 11.71 23.82
N ILE A 167 -5.01 11.63 22.78
CA ILE A 167 -5.76 10.40 22.49
C ILE A 167 -4.83 9.22 22.27
N MET A 168 -3.79 9.40 21.45
CA MET A 168 -2.78 8.38 21.22
C MET A 168 -2.06 7.94 22.51
N SER A 169 -1.70 8.91 23.35
CA SER A 169 -1.00 8.64 24.62
C SER A 169 -1.88 7.82 25.56
N GLU A 170 -3.13 8.23 25.75
CA GLU A 170 -4.09 7.51 26.60
C GLU A 170 -4.37 6.10 26.09
N THR A 171 -4.50 5.95 24.76
CA THR A 171 -4.75 4.63 24.14
C THR A 171 -3.61 3.65 24.32
N TYR A 172 -2.36 4.11 24.12
CA TYR A 172 -1.24 3.17 24.01
C TYR A 172 -0.47 2.93 25.32
N ILE A 173 -0.62 3.78 26.34
CA ILE A 173 -0.07 3.48 27.67
C ILE A 173 -0.94 2.49 28.47
N ASP A 174 -2.09 2.08 27.94
CA ASP A 174 -2.98 1.14 28.58
C ASP A 174 -2.27 -0.17 28.95
N GLU A 175 -2.61 -0.73 30.10
CA GLU A 175 -2.01 -1.95 30.64
C GLU A 175 -2.28 -3.18 29.76
N ALA A 176 -3.33 -3.16 28.96
CA ALA A 176 -3.65 -4.21 27.99
C ALA A 176 -2.51 -4.45 26.96
N TYR A 177 -1.68 -3.44 26.74
CA TYR A 177 -0.49 -3.54 25.86
C TYR A 177 0.82 -3.76 26.64
N SER A 178 0.78 -4.00 27.95
CA SER A 178 2.00 -4.28 28.71
C SER A 178 2.64 -5.59 28.25
N PRO A 179 3.98 -5.66 28.27
CA PRO A 179 4.69 -6.89 27.90
C PRO A 179 4.24 -8.11 28.69
N GLU A 180 3.87 -7.95 29.96
CA GLU A 180 3.39 -9.02 30.84
C GLU A 180 2.05 -9.59 30.34
N VAL A 181 1.12 -8.72 29.98
CA VAL A 181 -0.23 -9.12 29.55
C VAL A 181 -0.19 -9.84 28.20
N ILE A 182 0.68 -9.39 27.29
CA ILE A 182 0.66 -9.93 25.91
C ILE A 182 1.57 -11.14 25.71
N THR A 183 2.48 -11.45 26.65
CA THR A 183 3.52 -12.48 26.53
C THR A 183 2.99 -13.83 26.01
N ASP A 184 1.94 -14.34 26.60
CA ASP A 184 1.39 -15.66 26.23
C ASP A 184 0.76 -15.66 24.83
N LYS A 185 0.18 -14.53 24.43
CA LYS A 185 -0.48 -14.40 23.13
C LYS A 185 0.52 -14.26 22.00
N VAL A 186 1.56 -13.43 22.18
CA VAL A 186 2.58 -13.21 21.15
C VAL A 186 3.67 -14.29 21.12
N GLY A 187 3.81 -15.06 22.20
CA GLY A 187 4.84 -16.10 22.31
C GLY A 187 6.26 -15.56 22.58
N ILE A 188 6.38 -14.31 23.04
CA ILE A 188 7.66 -13.62 23.31
C ILE A 188 7.65 -13.13 24.75
N SER A 189 8.69 -13.45 25.54
CA SER A 189 8.76 -13.04 26.93
C SER A 189 8.81 -11.53 27.11
N ALA A 190 8.23 -11.02 28.20
CA ALA A 190 8.19 -9.60 28.54
C ALA A 190 9.59 -8.96 28.55
N SER A 191 10.59 -9.65 29.08
CA SER A 191 11.97 -9.17 29.09
C SER A 191 12.56 -8.99 27.70
N ARG A 192 12.22 -9.88 26.76
CA ARG A 192 12.64 -9.74 25.36
C ARG A 192 11.92 -8.59 24.65
N ILE A 193 10.64 -8.36 24.94
CA ILE A 193 9.90 -7.22 24.39
C ILE A 193 10.54 -5.91 24.86
N ARG A 194 10.84 -5.76 26.15
CA ARG A 194 11.54 -4.60 26.70
C ARG A 194 12.95 -4.41 26.12
N LYS A 195 13.68 -5.51 25.96
CA LYS A 195 14.99 -5.46 25.28
C LYS A 195 14.82 -4.89 23.86
N PHE A 196 13.82 -5.34 23.12
CA PHE A 196 13.57 -4.85 21.76
C PHE A 196 13.25 -3.34 21.74
N ALA A 197 12.36 -2.86 22.62
CA ALA A 197 12.07 -1.43 22.75
C ALA A 197 13.33 -0.61 23.12
N SER A 198 14.15 -1.12 24.05
CA SER A 198 15.44 -0.48 24.42
C SER A 198 16.43 -0.44 23.26
N ASP A 199 16.51 -1.50 22.45
CA ASP A 199 17.39 -1.55 21.29
C ASP A 199 16.95 -0.53 20.21
N LEU A 200 15.63 -0.40 19.97
CA LEU A 200 15.07 0.63 19.09
C LEU A 200 15.40 2.04 19.58
N ALA A 201 15.19 2.31 20.87
CA ALA A 201 15.50 3.60 21.48
C ALA A 201 16.99 3.96 21.35
N LYS A 202 17.88 3.02 21.65
CA LYS A 202 19.33 3.19 21.49
C LYS A 202 19.70 3.52 20.04
N ALA A 203 19.18 2.76 19.09
CA ALA A 203 19.49 2.99 17.69
C ALA A 203 18.97 4.35 17.20
N ALA A 204 17.76 4.75 17.60
CA ALA A 204 17.16 5.99 17.16
C ALA A 204 17.79 7.22 17.81
N PHE A 205 18.06 7.20 19.13
CA PHE A 205 18.40 8.42 19.88
C PHE A 205 19.85 8.52 20.33
N SER A 206 20.56 7.38 20.48
CA SER A 206 21.98 7.40 20.86
C SER A 206 22.92 7.39 19.66
N LYS A 207 22.39 7.15 18.46
CA LYS A 207 23.15 7.09 17.19
C LYS A 207 22.59 8.05 16.15
N GLU A 208 22.11 9.19 16.59
CA GLU A 208 21.58 10.24 15.72
C GLU A 208 22.52 10.54 14.55
N VAL A 209 21.95 10.63 13.34
CA VAL A 209 22.68 11.03 12.14
C VAL A 209 22.45 12.51 11.87
N VAL A 210 23.51 13.28 11.76
CA VAL A 210 23.43 14.70 11.45
C VAL A 210 24.12 14.96 10.11
N ILE A 211 23.35 15.47 9.15
CA ILE A 211 23.87 15.93 7.85
C ILE A 211 23.85 17.47 7.84
N ASP A 212 24.98 18.07 7.54
CA ASP A 212 25.13 19.53 7.46
C ASP A 212 24.63 20.05 6.11
N GLN A 213 23.31 19.92 5.90
CA GLN A 213 22.59 20.32 4.70
C GLN A 213 21.41 21.21 5.09
N PRO A 214 21.48 22.53 4.78
CA PRO A 214 20.33 23.42 4.98
C PRO A 214 19.16 23.09 4.06
N TRP A 215 17.94 23.29 4.56
CA TRP A 215 16.72 23.11 3.79
C TRP A 215 15.57 23.97 4.34
N VAL A 216 14.48 24.09 3.57
CA VAL A 216 13.31 24.88 3.95
C VAL A 216 12.07 24.00 3.86
N ASP A 217 11.25 23.99 4.91
CA ASP A 217 9.99 23.25 4.91
C ASP A 217 8.85 24.05 4.26
N TRP A 218 7.72 23.37 4.08
CA TRP A 218 6.54 23.96 3.44
C TRP A 218 5.89 25.10 4.25
N LYS A 219 6.18 25.19 5.55
CA LYS A 219 5.77 26.31 6.41
C LYS A 219 6.73 27.51 6.30
N GLY A 220 7.82 27.37 5.55
CA GLY A 220 8.84 28.39 5.36
C GLY A 220 9.89 28.45 6.49
N GLU A 221 9.90 27.46 7.39
CA GLU A 221 10.93 27.35 8.42
C GLU A 221 12.25 26.90 7.78
N LYS A 222 13.33 27.57 8.17
CA LYS A 222 14.69 27.30 7.68
C LYS A 222 15.42 26.38 8.67
N HIS A 223 15.76 25.20 8.21
CA HIS A 223 16.54 24.22 8.95
C HIS A 223 18.02 24.29 8.52
N LYS A 224 18.94 24.37 9.48
CA LYS A 224 20.39 24.41 9.20
C LYS A 224 20.95 23.04 8.86
N LYS A 225 20.33 21.97 9.34
CA LYS A 225 20.79 20.59 9.26
C LYS A 225 19.62 19.64 9.02
N MET A 226 19.94 18.45 8.54
CA MET A 226 19.03 17.32 8.51
C MET A 226 19.39 16.36 9.63
N ILE A 227 18.46 16.11 10.56
CA ILE A 227 18.67 15.24 11.71
C ILE A 227 17.89 13.95 11.49
N GLY A 228 18.57 12.82 11.56
CA GLY A 228 18.04 11.50 11.29
C GLY A 228 18.03 10.58 12.49
N ARG A 229 17.09 9.62 12.46
CA ARG A 229 16.94 8.54 13.43
C ARG A 229 17.20 7.22 12.70
N PRO A 230 18.39 6.60 12.84
CA PRO A 230 18.85 5.53 11.95
C PRO A 230 18.24 4.16 12.29
N VAL A 231 16.93 4.12 12.38
CA VAL A 231 16.12 2.90 12.51
C VAL A 231 15.22 2.78 11.29
N SER A 232 15.32 1.68 10.58
CA SER A 232 14.43 1.37 9.47
C SER A 232 13.68 0.08 9.72
N MET A 233 12.46 0.00 9.21
CA MET A 233 11.63 -1.19 9.31
C MET A 233 11.09 -1.54 7.94
N HIS A 234 10.94 -2.83 7.69
CA HIS A 234 10.32 -3.33 6.46
C HIS A 234 9.36 -4.44 6.78
N ALA A 235 8.28 -4.49 6.04
CA ALA A 235 7.26 -5.51 6.16
C ALA A 235 6.83 -5.98 4.79
N MET A 236 6.40 -7.22 4.72
CA MET A 236 5.85 -7.83 3.52
C MET A 236 4.44 -8.37 3.80
N ARG A 237 3.93 -9.19 2.91
CA ARG A 237 2.58 -9.73 3.00
C ARG A 237 2.29 -10.52 4.27
N GLY A 238 3.30 -11.01 4.97
CA GLY A 238 3.14 -11.77 6.20
C GLY A 238 2.27 -11.08 7.25
N ILE A 239 2.50 -9.78 7.48
CA ILE A 239 1.70 -9.03 8.47
C ILE A 239 0.41 -8.43 7.89
N SER A 240 0.34 -8.23 6.58
CA SER A 240 -0.83 -7.62 5.93
C SER A 240 -1.88 -8.64 5.49
N ALA A 241 -1.53 -9.93 5.42
CA ALA A 241 -2.40 -10.99 4.92
C ALA A 241 -3.39 -11.53 5.97
N HIS A 242 -3.32 -11.09 7.20
CA HIS A 242 -4.33 -11.36 8.23
C HIS A 242 -5.49 -10.37 8.16
N SER A 243 -6.67 -10.75 8.65
CA SER A 243 -7.84 -9.87 8.68
C SER A 243 -7.63 -8.61 9.53
N ASN A 244 -6.71 -8.63 10.50
CA ASN A 244 -6.28 -7.45 11.27
C ASN A 244 -5.06 -6.73 10.65
N GLY A 245 -4.59 -7.15 9.47
CA GLY A 245 -3.36 -6.67 8.83
C GLY A 245 -3.38 -5.17 8.51
N PHE A 246 -4.54 -4.58 8.19
CA PHE A 246 -4.65 -3.15 7.93
C PHE A 246 -4.23 -2.31 9.17
N GLN A 247 -4.75 -2.64 10.34
CA GLN A 247 -4.39 -1.95 11.58
C GLN A 247 -2.96 -2.28 12.03
N THR A 248 -2.50 -3.50 11.80
CA THR A 248 -1.10 -3.92 12.05
C THR A 248 -0.11 -3.10 11.23
N CYS A 249 -0.36 -2.91 9.95
CA CYS A 249 0.49 -2.06 9.10
C CYS A 249 0.48 -0.60 9.54
N ARG A 250 -0.68 -0.07 9.95
CA ARG A 250 -0.77 1.28 10.50
C ARG A 250 0.00 1.42 11.81
N ALA A 251 -0.11 0.44 12.71
CA ALA A 251 0.65 0.40 13.97
C ALA A 251 2.17 0.43 13.72
N LEU A 252 2.64 -0.32 12.71
CA LEU A 252 4.06 -0.32 12.33
C LEU A 252 4.52 1.05 11.81
N HIS A 253 3.68 1.75 11.05
CA HIS A 253 3.97 3.13 10.67
C HIS A 253 4.04 4.06 11.89
N ILE A 254 3.11 3.93 12.84
CA ILE A 254 3.11 4.75 14.07
C ILE A 254 4.36 4.47 14.90
N LEU A 255 4.80 3.23 15.03
CA LEU A 255 6.06 2.90 15.71
C LEU A 255 7.24 3.67 15.10
N GLN A 256 7.33 3.73 13.76
CA GLN A 256 8.37 4.51 13.11
C GLN A 256 8.19 6.02 13.25
N LEU A 257 6.94 6.52 13.27
CA LEU A 257 6.66 7.95 13.45
C LEU A 257 7.05 8.44 14.86
N ILE A 258 6.76 7.67 15.90
CA ILE A 258 7.14 8.05 17.26
C ILE A 258 8.67 8.03 17.47
N LEU A 259 9.38 7.19 16.74
CA LEU A 259 10.85 7.20 16.69
C LEU A 259 11.42 8.34 15.83
N GLY A 260 10.57 9.04 15.05
CA GLY A 260 11.02 10.07 14.12
C GLY A 260 11.84 9.52 12.94
N SER A 261 11.60 8.28 12.52
CA SER A 261 12.50 7.55 11.61
C SER A 261 11.97 7.40 10.17
N ILE A 262 10.93 8.12 9.77
CA ILE A 262 10.43 8.14 8.40
C ILE A 262 10.92 9.38 7.65
N GLU A 263 11.44 9.20 6.45
CA GLU A 263 11.94 10.26 5.55
C GLU A 263 13.08 11.09 6.12
N VAL A 264 13.89 10.50 6.97
CA VAL A 264 15.04 11.15 7.62
C VAL A 264 16.33 10.37 7.31
N PRO A 265 17.52 10.99 7.47
CA PRO A 265 18.80 10.28 7.36
C PRO A 265 18.85 9.03 8.24
N GLY A 266 19.24 7.91 7.67
CA GLY A 266 19.32 6.61 8.36
C GLY A 266 17.98 5.90 8.58
N GLY A 267 16.87 6.57 8.37
CA GLY A 267 15.52 6.03 8.53
C GLY A 267 15.01 5.28 7.32
N TRP A 268 13.71 5.03 7.31
CA TRP A 268 13.00 4.50 6.16
C TRP A 268 12.60 5.64 5.22
N ARG A 269 12.84 5.49 3.93
CA ARG A 269 12.72 6.57 2.95
C ARG A 269 11.79 6.20 1.83
N PHE A 270 10.96 7.15 1.38
CA PHE A 270 10.12 6.97 0.21
C PHE A 270 10.91 6.98 -1.09
N LYS A 271 10.51 6.10 -1.99
CA LYS A 271 10.83 6.20 -3.42
C LYS A 271 9.78 7.11 -4.07
N PRO A 272 10.15 8.06 -4.91
CA PRO A 272 9.18 8.83 -5.66
C PRO A 272 8.23 7.90 -6.46
N PRO A 273 6.95 8.19 -6.60
CA PRO A 273 6.23 9.45 -6.36
C PRO A 273 5.67 9.64 -4.93
N TYR A 274 6.15 8.93 -3.97
CA TYR A 274 5.65 9.00 -2.59
C TYR A 274 6.53 9.89 -1.70
N PRO A 275 6.06 10.38 -0.52
CA PRO A 275 4.68 10.28 -0.01
C PRO A 275 3.74 11.26 -0.71
N LYS A 276 2.47 10.90 -0.78
CA LYS A 276 1.42 11.80 -1.27
C LYS A 276 0.11 11.64 -0.49
N PRO A 277 -0.72 12.70 -0.42
CA PRO A 277 -2.01 12.63 0.24
C PRO A 277 -2.91 11.56 -0.40
N PRO A 278 -3.75 10.86 0.37
CA PRO A 278 -4.80 10.02 -0.19
C PRO A 278 -5.81 10.90 -0.93
N GLU A 279 -6.20 10.47 -2.11
CA GLU A 279 -7.25 11.09 -2.91
C GLU A 279 -8.51 10.23 -2.85
N ALA A 280 -9.68 10.85 -2.98
CA ALA A 280 -10.92 10.10 -3.10
C ALA A 280 -10.83 9.12 -4.28
N HIS A 281 -11.39 7.92 -4.11
CA HIS A 281 -11.38 6.89 -5.15
C HIS A 281 -12.14 7.37 -6.41
N PRO A 282 -11.89 6.76 -7.58
CA PRO A 282 -12.58 7.10 -8.81
C PRO A 282 -14.09 6.90 -8.67
N LYS A 283 -14.87 7.85 -9.18
CA LYS A 283 -16.33 7.79 -9.22
C LYS A 283 -16.79 7.83 -10.69
N PRO A 284 -17.95 7.24 -11.01
CA PRO A 284 -18.54 7.41 -12.33
C PRO A 284 -18.71 8.90 -12.67
N ALA A 285 -18.45 9.25 -13.93
CA ALA A 285 -18.71 10.60 -14.42
C ALA A 285 -20.21 10.93 -14.27
N GLY A 286 -20.51 12.14 -13.86
CA GLY A 286 -21.89 12.59 -13.64
C GLY A 286 -22.48 12.14 -12.32
N LYS A 287 -23.47 11.27 -12.31
CA LYS A 287 -24.17 10.82 -11.09
C LYS A 287 -23.37 9.73 -10.39
N PRO A 288 -23.04 9.85 -9.08
CA PRO A 288 -22.18 8.90 -8.38
C PRO A 288 -22.67 7.43 -8.37
N HIS A 289 -23.98 7.22 -8.49
CA HIS A 289 -24.62 5.90 -8.46
C HIS A 289 -25.02 5.39 -9.84
N GLN A 290 -24.49 5.97 -10.91
CA GLN A 290 -24.77 5.56 -12.26
C GLN A 290 -23.46 5.37 -13.03
N ILE A 291 -23.21 4.12 -13.44
CA ILE A 291 -22.11 3.77 -14.34
C ILE A 291 -22.70 3.57 -15.73
N ASN A 292 -22.24 4.34 -16.69
CA ASN A 292 -22.63 4.18 -18.10
C ASN A 292 -21.54 3.41 -18.84
N ALA A 293 -21.93 2.52 -19.71
CA ALA A 293 -20.98 1.82 -20.57
C ALA A 293 -20.19 2.80 -21.44
N GLY A 294 -18.89 2.62 -21.52
CA GLY A 294 -17.99 3.48 -22.31
C GLY A 294 -17.62 4.81 -21.67
N GLU A 295 -18.19 5.17 -20.52
CA GLU A 295 -17.78 6.38 -19.80
C GLU A 295 -16.63 6.06 -18.83
N PRO A 296 -15.53 6.85 -18.86
CA PRO A 296 -14.45 6.66 -17.90
C PRO A 296 -14.90 7.11 -16.50
N LEU A 297 -14.37 6.44 -15.49
CA LEU A 297 -14.53 6.91 -14.11
C LEU A 297 -13.80 8.26 -13.93
N SER A 298 -14.38 9.15 -13.15
CA SER A 298 -13.70 10.37 -12.73
C SER A 298 -12.67 10.08 -11.64
N GLY A 299 -11.54 10.77 -11.68
CA GLY A 299 -10.46 10.64 -10.71
C GLY A 299 -9.38 9.62 -11.09
N PRO A 300 -8.40 9.39 -10.21
CA PRO A 300 -7.28 8.50 -10.48
C PRO A 300 -7.71 7.03 -10.53
N PRO A 301 -6.99 6.18 -11.28
CA PRO A 301 -7.28 4.74 -11.35
C PRO A 301 -7.11 4.02 -10.01
N LEU A 302 -6.27 4.55 -9.13
CA LEU A 302 -6.09 4.09 -7.75
C LEU A 302 -6.42 5.25 -6.81
N GLY A 303 -7.50 5.12 -6.09
CA GLY A 303 -7.94 6.09 -5.11
C GLY A 303 -8.23 5.43 -3.76
N TYR A 304 -8.64 6.25 -2.80
CA TYR A 304 -8.91 5.83 -1.44
C TYR A 304 -10.14 6.55 -0.91
N VAL A 305 -10.98 5.83 -0.20
CA VAL A 305 -12.17 6.44 0.43
C VAL A 305 -11.73 7.34 1.58
N LEU A 306 -12.28 8.55 1.64
CA LEU A 306 -12.05 9.51 2.73
C LEU A 306 -13.24 9.57 3.71
N GLY A 307 -14.26 8.77 3.45
CA GLY A 307 -15.45 8.61 4.26
C GLY A 307 -16.47 7.71 3.57
N PRO A 308 -17.58 7.38 4.24
CA PRO A 308 -18.66 6.59 3.67
C PRO A 308 -19.24 7.14 2.36
N GLU A 309 -19.24 8.47 2.20
CA GLU A 309 -19.75 9.14 1.00
C GLU A 309 -18.94 8.86 -0.26
N ASP A 310 -17.74 8.33 -0.11
CA ASP A 310 -16.89 7.93 -1.22
C ASP A 310 -17.10 6.49 -1.67
N LEU A 311 -17.95 5.73 -1.00
CA LEU A 311 -18.24 4.35 -1.40
C LEU A 311 -18.97 4.30 -2.75
N LEU A 312 -18.63 3.31 -3.57
CA LEU A 312 -19.29 3.01 -4.85
C LEU A 312 -20.51 2.12 -4.60
N LEU A 313 -21.60 2.76 -4.22
CA LEU A 313 -22.87 2.11 -3.97
C LEU A 313 -23.92 2.61 -4.97
N ASP A 314 -24.83 1.72 -5.35
CA ASP A 314 -26.03 2.09 -6.10
C ASP A 314 -27.07 2.80 -5.19
N LYS A 315 -28.22 3.14 -5.78
CA LYS A 315 -29.33 3.79 -5.04
C LYS A 315 -29.92 2.93 -3.92
N ASP A 316 -29.74 1.62 -3.98
CA ASP A 316 -30.25 0.64 -3.01
C ASP A 316 -29.17 0.23 -2.00
N GLY A 317 -27.99 0.89 -2.05
CA GLY A 317 -26.86 0.65 -1.15
C GLY A 317 -26.02 -0.58 -1.48
N LYS A 318 -26.20 -1.19 -2.66
CA LYS A 318 -25.43 -2.35 -3.12
C LYS A 318 -24.12 -1.92 -3.78
N ALA A 319 -23.13 -2.80 -3.75
CA ALA A 319 -21.86 -2.60 -4.43
C ALA A 319 -22.06 -2.41 -5.93
N GLN A 320 -21.36 -1.44 -6.52
CA GLN A 320 -21.35 -1.21 -7.98
C GLN A 320 -20.28 -2.02 -8.71
N ARG A 321 -19.29 -2.56 -8.00
CA ARG A 321 -18.22 -3.36 -8.60
C ARG A 321 -18.45 -4.83 -8.34
N ILE A 322 -18.14 -5.66 -9.32
CA ILE A 322 -18.25 -7.12 -9.20
C ILE A 322 -17.34 -7.69 -8.10
N ASP A 323 -16.19 -7.08 -7.84
CA ASP A 323 -15.28 -7.46 -6.77
C ASP A 323 -15.65 -6.85 -5.40
N LYS A 324 -16.73 -6.08 -5.33
CA LYS A 324 -17.22 -5.36 -4.13
C LYS A 324 -16.22 -4.41 -3.48
N ALA A 325 -15.13 -4.05 -4.15
CA ALA A 325 -14.25 -3.00 -3.67
C ALA A 325 -14.99 -1.66 -3.57
N PHE A 326 -14.63 -0.87 -2.58
CA PHE A 326 -15.30 0.40 -2.24
C PHE A 326 -16.79 0.24 -1.94
N SER A 327 -17.16 -0.90 -1.36
CA SER A 327 -18.49 -1.13 -0.78
C SER A 327 -18.37 -1.38 0.73
N TRP A 328 -19.51 -1.56 1.41
CA TRP A 328 -19.49 -1.85 2.85
C TRP A 328 -18.82 -3.18 3.20
N GLU A 329 -18.77 -4.14 2.28
CA GLU A 329 -18.04 -5.39 2.46
C GLU A 329 -16.52 -5.19 2.41
N ALA A 330 -16.03 -4.28 1.55
CA ALA A 330 -14.61 -4.03 1.34
C ALA A 330 -14.31 -2.54 1.12
N PRO A 331 -14.57 -1.66 2.12
CA PRO A 331 -14.51 -0.20 1.93
C PRO A 331 -13.11 0.32 1.61
N LEU A 332 -12.07 -0.33 2.12
CA LEU A 332 -10.68 0.12 2.00
C LEU A 332 -9.87 -0.65 0.95
N SER A 333 -10.54 -1.44 0.12
CA SER A 333 -9.88 -2.31 -0.88
C SER A 333 -9.50 -1.54 -2.14
N ALA A 334 -8.39 -0.81 -2.09
CA ALA A 334 -7.94 0.08 -3.17
C ALA A 334 -7.53 -0.65 -4.47
N HIS A 335 -7.10 -1.92 -4.37
CA HIS A 335 -6.66 -2.71 -5.52
C HIS A 335 -7.71 -3.71 -6.01
N GLY A 336 -8.90 -3.69 -5.44
CA GLY A 336 -9.94 -4.66 -5.71
C GLY A 336 -9.74 -6.01 -5.01
N LEU A 337 -10.75 -6.86 -5.11
CA LEU A 337 -10.78 -8.21 -4.55
C LEU A 337 -10.87 -9.24 -5.69
N MET A 338 -9.82 -9.34 -6.48
CA MET A 338 -9.79 -10.14 -7.72
C MET A 338 -10.21 -11.60 -7.50
N HIS A 339 -9.87 -12.20 -6.36
CA HIS A 339 -10.26 -13.57 -6.00
C HIS A 339 -11.77 -13.73 -5.70
N MET A 340 -12.50 -12.63 -5.50
CA MET A 340 -13.95 -12.64 -5.29
C MET A 340 -14.76 -12.55 -6.60
N VAL A 341 -14.12 -12.18 -7.71
CA VAL A 341 -14.82 -11.92 -8.98
C VAL A 341 -15.59 -13.15 -9.47
N ILE A 342 -14.96 -14.33 -9.47
CA ILE A 342 -15.59 -15.56 -9.96
C ILE A 342 -16.75 -15.97 -9.05
N SER A 343 -16.56 -15.98 -7.73
CA SER A 343 -17.61 -16.34 -6.78
C SER A 343 -18.80 -15.38 -6.83
N ASN A 344 -18.55 -14.09 -6.93
CA ASN A 344 -19.59 -13.09 -7.02
C ASN A 344 -20.35 -13.16 -8.35
N ALA A 345 -19.64 -13.40 -9.47
CA ALA A 345 -20.25 -13.59 -10.77
C ALA A 345 -21.19 -14.79 -10.81
N VAL A 346 -20.77 -15.93 -10.25
CA VAL A 346 -21.57 -17.14 -10.16
C VAL A 346 -22.77 -16.98 -9.23
N ALA A 347 -22.60 -16.22 -8.15
CA ALA A 347 -23.69 -15.87 -7.24
C ALA A 347 -24.68 -14.82 -7.80
N GLY A 348 -24.29 -14.09 -8.87
CA GLY A 348 -25.05 -12.96 -9.37
C GLY A 348 -25.09 -11.76 -8.41
N ASP A 349 -24.07 -11.61 -7.56
CA ASP A 349 -24.02 -10.60 -6.52
C ASP A 349 -22.73 -9.75 -6.62
N PRO A 350 -22.83 -8.48 -6.99
CA PRO A 350 -24.04 -7.65 -7.16
C PRO A 350 -24.79 -7.85 -8.49
N TYR A 351 -24.19 -8.51 -9.47
CA TYR A 351 -24.79 -8.78 -10.78
C TYR A 351 -24.08 -9.95 -11.49
N ASN A 352 -24.71 -10.48 -12.52
CA ASN A 352 -24.10 -11.47 -13.42
C ASN A 352 -23.13 -10.79 -14.38
N ILE A 353 -22.14 -11.53 -14.86
CA ILE A 353 -21.24 -11.09 -15.94
C ILE A 353 -21.42 -11.96 -17.17
N ASP A 354 -21.34 -11.36 -18.35
CA ASP A 354 -21.43 -12.09 -19.62
C ASP A 354 -20.07 -12.58 -20.09
N VAL A 355 -19.00 -11.82 -19.80
CA VAL A 355 -17.64 -12.12 -20.23
C VAL A 355 -16.66 -11.98 -19.08
N LEU A 356 -15.92 -13.04 -18.80
CA LEU A 356 -14.74 -13.02 -17.93
C LEU A 356 -13.49 -12.99 -18.80
N PHE A 357 -12.81 -11.84 -18.87
CA PHE A 357 -11.56 -11.69 -19.60
C PHE A 357 -10.38 -11.72 -18.63
N MET A 358 -9.61 -12.79 -18.68
CA MET A 358 -8.48 -13.03 -17.78
C MET A 358 -7.15 -12.86 -18.52
N TYR A 359 -6.24 -12.13 -17.88
CA TYR A 359 -4.89 -11.92 -18.38
C TYR A 359 -3.86 -12.37 -17.35
N MET A 360 -2.98 -13.28 -17.73
CA MET A 360 -1.89 -13.80 -16.90
C MET A 360 -2.35 -14.22 -15.49
N SER A 361 -3.52 -14.82 -15.40
CA SER A 361 -4.18 -15.15 -14.13
C SER A 361 -4.74 -16.57 -14.16
N ASN A 362 -3.99 -17.52 -13.62
CA ASN A 362 -4.39 -18.92 -13.53
C ASN A 362 -5.30 -19.17 -12.32
N MET A 363 -6.53 -18.65 -12.38
CA MET A 363 -7.48 -18.75 -11.27
C MET A 363 -8.01 -20.18 -11.07
N ALA A 364 -7.96 -21.04 -12.06
CA ALA A 364 -8.30 -22.45 -11.93
C ALA A 364 -7.35 -23.22 -11.02
N TRP A 365 -6.16 -22.67 -10.75
CA TRP A 365 -5.16 -23.30 -9.89
C TRP A 365 -4.81 -22.43 -8.69
N ASN A 366 -4.55 -21.14 -8.91
CA ASN A 366 -4.05 -20.22 -7.89
C ASN A 366 -5.17 -19.29 -7.36
N SER A 367 -6.15 -19.85 -6.70
CA SER A 367 -7.37 -19.18 -6.27
C SER A 367 -7.51 -19.09 -4.75
N SER A 368 -6.52 -18.50 -4.08
CA SER A 368 -6.56 -18.25 -2.64
C SER A 368 -6.91 -19.51 -1.81
N MET A 369 -6.33 -20.67 -2.18
CA MET A 369 -6.52 -21.98 -1.56
C MET A 369 -7.91 -22.62 -1.78
N ASN A 370 -8.78 -22.03 -2.59
CA ASN A 370 -10.07 -22.60 -2.96
C ASN A 370 -10.06 -23.15 -4.40
N THR A 371 -9.01 -23.86 -4.77
CA THR A 371 -8.81 -24.36 -6.13
C THR A 371 -10.01 -25.18 -6.64
N ARG A 372 -10.47 -26.16 -5.85
CA ARG A 372 -11.60 -27.01 -6.23
C ARG A 372 -12.88 -26.20 -6.42
N GLY A 373 -13.22 -25.33 -5.49
CA GLY A 373 -14.43 -24.51 -5.57
C GLY A 373 -14.43 -23.59 -6.78
N VAL A 374 -13.27 -23.00 -7.12
CA VAL A 374 -13.16 -22.15 -8.32
C VAL A 374 -13.28 -22.97 -9.60
N MET A 375 -12.69 -24.17 -9.68
CA MET A 375 -12.87 -25.08 -10.82
C MET A 375 -14.34 -25.45 -11.03
N GLU A 376 -15.07 -25.73 -9.95
CA GLU A 376 -16.51 -26.02 -9.98
C GLU A 376 -17.30 -24.80 -10.46
N MET A 377 -17.02 -23.59 -9.92
CA MET A 377 -17.68 -22.34 -10.31
C MET A 377 -17.47 -21.97 -11.79
N LEU A 378 -16.27 -22.21 -12.34
CA LEU A 378 -15.98 -21.92 -13.76
C LEU A 378 -16.82 -22.77 -14.73
N THR A 379 -17.38 -23.88 -14.29
CA THR A 379 -18.20 -24.77 -15.07
C THR A 379 -19.65 -24.91 -14.56
N GLU A 380 -20.02 -24.05 -13.59
CA GLU A 380 -21.36 -24.07 -13.01
C GLU A 380 -22.41 -23.59 -14.02
N LYS A 381 -23.51 -24.31 -14.10
CA LYS A 381 -24.64 -23.99 -14.97
C LYS A 381 -25.84 -23.54 -14.15
N ASP A 382 -26.59 -22.65 -14.74
CA ASP A 382 -27.89 -22.27 -14.25
C ASP A 382 -28.87 -23.48 -14.44
N SER A 383 -29.60 -23.80 -13.39
CA SER A 383 -30.47 -25.00 -13.36
C SER A 383 -31.71 -24.89 -14.24
N GLU A 384 -32.14 -23.67 -14.57
CA GLU A 384 -33.35 -23.44 -15.37
C GLU A 384 -33.01 -23.35 -16.86
N SER A 385 -31.98 -22.55 -17.20
CA SER A 385 -31.59 -22.32 -18.59
C SER A 385 -30.64 -23.39 -19.15
N GLY A 386 -29.86 -24.05 -18.27
CA GLY A 386 -28.78 -24.97 -18.66
C GLY A 386 -27.53 -24.27 -19.19
N GLU A 387 -27.51 -22.95 -19.25
CA GLU A 387 -26.36 -22.15 -19.68
C GLU A 387 -25.34 -22.02 -18.57
N TYR A 388 -24.07 -21.76 -18.92
CA TYR A 388 -23.05 -21.47 -17.92
C TYR A 388 -23.35 -20.14 -17.21
N LYS A 389 -23.16 -20.08 -15.89
CA LYS A 389 -23.35 -18.85 -15.10
C LYS A 389 -22.34 -17.75 -15.47
N ILE A 390 -21.18 -18.14 -16.01
CA ILE A 390 -20.25 -17.25 -16.70
C ILE A 390 -20.24 -17.69 -18.16
N PRO A 391 -21.02 -17.05 -19.05
CA PRO A 391 -21.28 -17.56 -20.41
C PRO A 391 -20.06 -17.61 -21.31
N LYS A 392 -19.08 -16.67 -21.11
CA LYS A 392 -17.90 -16.58 -21.95
C LYS A 392 -16.65 -16.31 -21.13
N ILE A 393 -15.64 -17.15 -21.31
CA ILE A 393 -14.32 -16.99 -20.69
C ILE A 393 -13.28 -16.76 -21.79
N ILE A 394 -12.63 -15.61 -21.76
CA ILE A 394 -11.50 -15.26 -22.63
C ILE A 394 -10.23 -15.28 -21.78
N TYR A 395 -9.22 -15.97 -22.25
CA TYR A 395 -7.95 -16.10 -21.54
C TYR A 395 -6.77 -15.66 -22.43
N SER A 396 -5.93 -14.78 -21.92
CA SER A 396 -4.69 -14.36 -22.60
C SER A 396 -3.49 -14.58 -21.70
N ASP A 397 -2.51 -15.31 -22.20
CA ASP A 397 -1.24 -15.57 -21.50
C ASP A 397 -0.16 -15.96 -22.51
N ALA A 398 1.10 -15.75 -22.13
CA ALA A 398 2.25 -16.23 -22.88
C ALA A 398 2.54 -17.72 -22.63
N TYR A 399 1.98 -18.30 -21.59
CA TYR A 399 2.17 -19.68 -21.18
C TYR A 399 0.85 -20.40 -21.05
N SER A 400 0.81 -21.68 -21.43
CA SER A 400 -0.31 -22.54 -21.15
C SER A 400 -0.42 -22.80 -19.64
N SER A 401 -1.63 -22.69 -19.10
CA SER A 401 -1.95 -22.98 -17.71
C SER A 401 -3.24 -23.77 -17.59
N GLU A 402 -3.65 -24.13 -16.38
CA GLU A 402 -4.89 -24.85 -16.13
C GLU A 402 -6.13 -24.09 -16.63
N MET A 403 -6.06 -22.73 -16.70
CA MET A 403 -7.14 -21.90 -17.25
C MET A 403 -7.45 -22.16 -18.72
N VAL A 404 -6.51 -22.67 -19.50
CA VAL A 404 -6.73 -23.01 -20.91
C VAL A 404 -7.88 -24.01 -21.09
N ALA A 405 -8.06 -24.94 -20.13
CA ALA A 405 -9.12 -25.93 -20.16
C ALA A 405 -10.53 -25.34 -19.92
N TYR A 406 -10.63 -24.14 -19.37
CA TYR A 406 -11.88 -23.47 -19.05
C TYR A 406 -12.22 -22.32 -20.00
N ALA A 407 -11.30 -21.95 -20.88
CA ALA A 407 -11.49 -20.81 -21.77
C ALA A 407 -12.26 -21.19 -23.05
N ASP A 408 -13.22 -20.35 -23.43
CA ASP A 408 -13.91 -20.43 -24.73
C ASP A 408 -13.09 -19.82 -25.87
N LEU A 409 -12.25 -18.83 -25.54
CA LEU A 409 -11.35 -18.17 -26.47
C LEU A 409 -9.99 -17.95 -25.80
N ILE A 410 -8.94 -18.39 -26.48
CA ILE A 410 -7.57 -18.17 -26.06
C ILE A 410 -6.93 -17.16 -26.98
N LEU A 411 -6.35 -16.12 -26.41
CA LEU A 411 -5.55 -15.10 -27.11
C LEU A 411 -4.08 -15.27 -26.70
N PRO A 412 -3.27 -16.00 -27.47
CA PRO A 412 -1.87 -16.21 -27.11
C PRO A 412 -1.11 -14.89 -27.07
N ASP A 413 -0.50 -14.60 -25.92
CA ASP A 413 0.32 -13.40 -25.72
C ASP A 413 1.77 -13.63 -26.17
N THR A 414 2.48 -12.55 -26.35
CA THR A 414 3.91 -12.53 -26.58
C THR A 414 4.68 -12.77 -25.28
N THR A 415 5.89 -13.30 -25.40
CA THR A 415 6.83 -13.31 -24.27
C THR A 415 7.38 -11.91 -24.01
N TYR A 416 8.07 -11.74 -22.88
CA TYR A 416 8.70 -10.47 -22.51
C TYR A 416 9.75 -9.95 -23.51
N LEU A 417 10.33 -10.83 -24.33
CA LEU A 417 11.34 -10.46 -25.34
C LEU A 417 10.73 -10.08 -26.70
N GLU A 418 9.43 -10.20 -26.84
CA GLU A 418 8.71 -10.03 -28.12
C GLU A 418 7.78 -8.82 -28.14
N ARG A 419 7.73 -8.04 -27.06
CA ARG A 419 6.81 -6.88 -26.95
C ARG A 419 7.44 -5.68 -26.27
N HIS A 420 6.82 -4.52 -26.48
CA HIS A 420 7.06 -3.35 -25.65
C HIS A 420 6.40 -3.50 -24.29
N ASP A 421 7.10 -3.13 -23.25
CA ASP A 421 6.59 -2.88 -21.91
C ASP A 421 7.20 -1.60 -21.36
N ALA A 422 6.50 -0.95 -20.43
CA ALA A 422 6.99 0.23 -19.76
C ALA A 422 6.75 0.16 -18.25
N ILE A 423 7.69 0.66 -17.49
CA ILE A 423 7.56 0.86 -16.05
C ILE A 423 7.84 2.33 -15.76
N SER A 424 6.85 3.02 -15.19
CA SER A 424 6.90 4.45 -14.98
C SER A 424 7.02 4.79 -13.51
N LEU A 425 7.87 5.76 -13.20
CA LEU A 425 7.93 6.36 -11.86
C LEU A 425 6.60 7.06 -11.48
N LEU A 426 5.78 7.42 -12.47
CA LEU A 426 4.49 8.08 -12.23
C LEU A 426 3.43 7.12 -11.68
N ASP A 427 3.62 5.81 -11.89
CA ASP A 427 2.72 4.75 -11.41
C ASP A 427 3.37 3.92 -10.31
N ARG A 428 4.59 3.44 -10.57
CA ARG A 428 5.33 2.58 -9.66
C ARG A 428 6.78 2.99 -9.58
N PRO A 429 7.32 3.18 -8.38
CA PRO A 429 8.72 3.52 -8.21
C PRO A 429 9.60 2.32 -8.57
N ILE A 430 10.50 2.52 -9.51
CA ILE A 430 11.52 1.54 -9.90
C ILE A 430 12.93 1.98 -9.51
N CYS A 431 13.03 3.11 -8.84
CA CYS A 431 14.27 3.76 -8.44
C CYS A 431 14.59 3.57 -6.96
N GLU A 432 15.73 4.06 -6.55
CA GLU A 432 16.11 4.24 -5.16
C GLU A 432 15.50 5.54 -4.58
N ALA A 433 15.63 5.73 -3.27
CA ALA A 433 15.10 6.92 -2.61
C ALA A 433 15.80 8.23 -3.02
N ASP A 434 16.97 8.14 -3.66
CA ASP A 434 17.80 9.29 -4.08
C ASP A 434 17.72 9.62 -5.57
N ALA A 435 16.97 8.85 -6.34
CA ALA A 435 16.80 9.06 -7.76
C ALA A 435 15.37 8.71 -8.20
N VAL A 436 14.94 9.29 -9.31
CA VAL A 436 13.74 8.89 -10.03
C VAL A 436 14.14 8.15 -11.29
N ALA A 437 13.33 7.17 -11.71
CA ALA A 437 13.66 6.37 -12.88
C ALA A 437 12.41 5.84 -13.59
N ASP A 438 12.55 5.67 -14.89
CA ASP A 438 11.65 4.93 -15.77
C ASP A 438 12.45 3.88 -16.54
N GLY A 439 11.78 2.85 -17.00
CA GLY A 439 12.40 1.82 -17.84
C GLY A 439 11.44 1.30 -18.89
N ILE A 440 12.01 0.81 -19.98
CA ILE A 440 11.27 0.11 -21.03
C ILE A 440 11.90 -1.24 -21.33
N ARG A 441 11.08 -2.13 -21.86
CA ARG A 441 11.53 -3.24 -22.71
C ARG A 441 11.00 -3.01 -24.10
N TRP A 442 11.78 -3.40 -25.10
CA TRP A 442 11.34 -3.41 -26.49
C TRP A 442 11.46 -4.84 -27.05
N PRO A 443 10.75 -5.16 -28.14
CA PRO A 443 10.87 -6.46 -28.77
C PRO A 443 12.29 -6.67 -29.30
N VAL A 444 12.98 -7.67 -28.73
CA VAL A 444 14.30 -8.13 -29.15
C VAL A 444 14.15 -9.16 -30.26
N PHE A 445 13.06 -9.92 -30.22
CA PHE A 445 12.68 -10.90 -31.21
C PHE A 445 11.32 -10.57 -31.81
N LYS A 446 11.17 -10.82 -33.10
CA LYS A 446 9.87 -10.85 -33.75
C LYS A 446 9.26 -12.24 -33.50
N PRO A 447 8.00 -12.32 -33.05
CA PRO A 447 7.32 -13.62 -32.91
C PRO A 447 7.32 -14.39 -34.24
N ASP A 448 7.60 -15.69 -34.17
CA ASP A 448 7.58 -16.63 -35.31
C ASP A 448 6.26 -17.44 -35.34
N ARG A 449 5.30 -17.10 -34.51
CA ARG A 449 4.02 -17.75 -34.32
C ARG A 449 2.89 -16.73 -34.23
N ASP A 450 1.65 -17.19 -34.30
CA ASP A 450 0.45 -16.34 -34.20
C ASP A 450 0.18 -15.92 -32.75
N VAL A 451 0.89 -14.89 -32.31
CA VAL A 451 0.77 -14.28 -30.99
C VAL A 451 0.75 -12.77 -31.11
N ARG A 452 0.10 -12.10 -30.17
CA ARG A 452 0.00 -10.64 -30.13
C ARG A 452 0.08 -10.10 -28.70
N GLY A 453 0.90 -9.07 -28.49
CA GLY A 453 1.02 -8.43 -27.18
C GLY A 453 -0.33 -7.95 -26.64
N PHE A 454 -0.62 -8.33 -25.40
CA PHE A 454 -1.91 -8.04 -24.76
C PHE A 454 -2.28 -6.55 -24.76
N GLN A 455 -1.29 -5.66 -24.56
CA GLN A 455 -1.50 -4.21 -24.62
C GLN A 455 -2.03 -3.78 -25.98
N SER A 456 -1.45 -4.32 -27.08
CA SER A 456 -1.91 -4.02 -28.44
C SER A 456 -3.27 -4.62 -28.73
N VAL A 457 -3.59 -5.77 -28.14
CA VAL A 457 -4.95 -6.36 -28.22
C VAL A 457 -5.98 -5.43 -27.56
N LEU A 458 -5.66 -4.87 -26.39
CA LEU A 458 -6.57 -3.93 -25.71
C LEU A 458 -6.77 -2.62 -26.48
N LEU A 459 -5.72 -2.08 -27.10
CA LEU A 459 -5.84 -0.88 -27.95
C LEU A 459 -6.74 -1.11 -29.16
N ASP A 460 -6.54 -2.24 -29.85
CA ASP A 460 -7.37 -2.62 -31.00
C ASP A 460 -8.83 -2.89 -30.60
N LEU A 461 -9.04 -3.62 -29.50
CA LEU A 461 -10.38 -3.87 -28.98
C LEU A 461 -11.07 -2.57 -28.57
N GLY A 462 -10.36 -1.69 -27.87
CA GLY A 462 -10.87 -0.37 -27.47
C GLY A 462 -11.27 0.49 -28.69
N ALA A 463 -10.45 0.46 -29.74
CA ALA A 463 -10.75 1.18 -30.99
C ALA A 463 -11.97 0.59 -31.71
N ARG A 464 -12.08 -0.75 -31.82
CA ARG A 464 -13.24 -1.44 -32.44
C ARG A 464 -14.54 -1.20 -31.69
N LEU A 465 -14.47 -1.06 -30.37
CA LEU A 465 -15.62 -0.73 -29.52
C LEU A 465 -15.94 0.78 -29.50
N GLY A 466 -15.11 1.61 -30.12
CA GLY A 466 -15.28 3.07 -30.11
C GLY A 466 -15.12 3.70 -28.71
N LEU A 467 -14.27 3.11 -27.86
CA LEU A 467 -14.11 3.60 -26.50
C LEU A 467 -13.44 4.99 -26.48
N PRO A 468 -13.87 5.88 -25.57
CA PRO A 468 -13.30 7.22 -25.44
C PRO A 468 -11.77 7.17 -25.25
N GLY A 469 -11.06 7.99 -26.03
CA GLY A 469 -9.59 8.06 -26.00
C GLY A 469 -8.87 6.96 -26.77
N MET A 470 -9.59 5.98 -27.37
CA MET A 470 -9.02 4.93 -28.20
C MET A 470 -9.24 5.18 -29.71
N VAL A 471 -10.13 6.07 -30.06
CA VAL A 471 -10.44 6.48 -31.43
C VAL A 471 -10.26 7.99 -31.62
N ASN A 472 -9.98 8.38 -32.85
CA ASN A 472 -10.03 9.77 -33.32
C ASN A 472 -11.48 10.19 -33.60
N ASP A 473 -11.70 11.48 -33.85
CA ASP A 473 -13.04 12.03 -34.13
C ASP A 473 -13.68 11.41 -35.39
N ASP A 474 -12.87 10.89 -36.32
CA ASP A 474 -13.31 10.20 -37.52
C ASP A 474 -13.57 8.68 -37.32
N GLY A 475 -13.42 8.18 -36.08
CA GLY A 475 -13.60 6.78 -35.74
C GLY A 475 -12.40 5.87 -36.04
N THR A 476 -11.30 6.40 -36.56
CA THR A 476 -10.08 5.63 -36.77
C THR A 476 -9.35 5.36 -35.45
N PRO A 477 -8.59 4.23 -35.33
CA PRO A 477 -7.80 3.95 -34.16
C PRO A 477 -6.82 5.09 -33.83
N LYS A 478 -6.79 5.51 -32.57
CA LYS A 478 -5.90 6.61 -32.13
C LYS A 478 -4.45 6.17 -32.03
N TYR A 479 -4.20 4.90 -31.72
CA TYR A 479 -2.86 4.34 -31.56
C TYR A 479 -2.70 3.12 -32.43
N SER A 480 -1.57 3.01 -33.12
CA SER A 480 -1.26 1.86 -33.99
C SER A 480 -0.85 0.62 -33.19
N ASP A 481 -0.13 0.83 -32.11
CA ASP A 481 0.34 -0.23 -31.19
C ASP A 481 0.73 0.36 -29.82
N TYR A 482 1.27 -0.48 -28.95
CA TYR A 482 1.66 -0.04 -27.61
C TYR A 482 2.91 0.87 -27.58
N GLY A 483 3.79 0.76 -28.57
CA GLY A 483 4.93 1.68 -28.73
C GLY A 483 4.44 3.09 -29.07
N ASP A 484 3.52 3.21 -30.00
CA ASP A 484 2.84 4.46 -30.34
C ASP A 484 2.10 5.04 -29.13
N TYR A 485 1.39 4.20 -28.36
CA TYR A 485 0.74 4.63 -27.12
C TYR A 485 1.73 5.21 -26.10
N ILE A 486 2.89 4.59 -25.91
CA ILE A 486 3.93 5.10 -25.00
C ILE A 486 4.34 6.53 -25.36
N ILE A 487 4.46 6.82 -26.66
CA ILE A 487 4.90 8.13 -27.15
C ILE A 487 3.78 9.16 -27.07
N ASN A 488 2.61 8.83 -27.63
CA ASN A 488 1.57 9.80 -27.97
C ASN A 488 0.44 9.91 -26.96
N HIS A 489 0.30 8.94 -26.05
CA HIS A 489 -0.71 9.09 -25.00
C HIS A 489 -0.33 10.17 -24.00
N GLU A 490 -1.32 10.94 -23.60
CA GLU A 490 -1.19 11.91 -22.52
C GLU A 490 -2.21 11.61 -21.42
N ARG A 491 -1.71 11.45 -20.19
CA ARG A 491 -2.53 11.33 -18.98
C ARG A 491 -3.15 12.67 -18.62
N LYS A 492 -2.37 13.73 -18.84
CA LYS A 492 -2.70 15.15 -18.69
C LYS A 492 -1.84 15.92 -19.70
N PRO A 493 -2.20 17.14 -20.08
CA PRO A 493 -1.40 17.94 -21.00
C PRO A 493 0.07 18.01 -20.57
N GLY A 494 0.95 17.59 -21.46
CA GLY A 494 2.40 17.53 -21.23
C GLY A 494 2.90 16.38 -20.36
N ILE A 495 2.06 15.44 -19.94
CA ILE A 495 2.44 14.28 -19.10
C ILE A 495 2.03 12.99 -19.82
N GLY A 496 3.02 12.24 -20.27
CA GLY A 496 2.80 10.94 -20.92
C GLY A 496 2.84 9.75 -19.97
N PRO A 497 2.80 8.53 -20.51
CA PRO A 497 2.98 7.29 -19.74
C PRO A 497 4.34 7.22 -19.04
N LEU A 498 5.41 7.71 -19.67
CA LEU A 498 6.76 7.81 -19.14
C LEU A 498 7.17 9.26 -18.93
N ALA A 499 7.96 9.51 -17.90
CA ALA A 499 8.48 10.84 -17.58
C ALA A 499 9.76 11.20 -18.35
N GLY A 500 10.63 10.22 -18.63
CA GLY A 500 11.90 10.46 -19.31
C GLY A 500 11.77 10.80 -20.80
N PHE A 501 12.69 11.63 -21.29
CA PHE A 501 12.88 11.93 -22.73
C PHE A 501 11.68 12.52 -23.46
N ARG A 502 10.76 13.18 -22.77
CA ARG A 502 9.68 13.96 -23.44
C ARG A 502 10.17 15.31 -23.93
N GLY A 503 9.35 16.00 -24.71
CA GLY A 503 9.68 17.29 -25.29
C GLY A 503 10.88 17.19 -26.25
N ASN A 504 11.92 17.97 -26.01
CA ASN A 504 13.15 17.94 -26.84
C ASN A 504 14.09 16.79 -26.51
N GLY A 505 13.69 15.83 -25.66
CA GLY A 505 14.53 14.71 -25.25
C GLY A 505 15.49 15.00 -24.08
N GLU A 506 15.71 16.27 -23.73
CA GLU A 506 16.57 16.67 -22.59
C GLU A 506 15.76 16.91 -21.32
N LYS A 507 14.56 17.46 -21.47
CA LYS A 507 13.65 17.71 -20.35
C LYS A 507 12.94 16.42 -19.96
N SER A 508 12.88 16.18 -18.66
CA SER A 508 12.16 15.06 -18.10
C SER A 508 10.83 15.49 -17.51
N GLY A 509 9.87 14.60 -17.50
CA GLY A 509 8.60 14.73 -16.81
C GLY A 509 7.53 15.41 -17.62
N ARG A 510 7.72 16.65 -18.01
CA ARG A 510 6.73 17.45 -18.72
C ARG A 510 7.22 17.88 -20.09
N GLY A 511 6.35 17.78 -21.10
CA GLY A 511 6.61 18.21 -22.48
C GLY A 511 5.71 17.51 -23.47
N GLU A 512 5.69 18.03 -24.69
CA GLU A 512 4.97 17.42 -25.81
C GLU A 512 5.47 16.00 -26.11
N PRO A 513 4.66 15.15 -26.75
CA PRO A 513 5.09 13.86 -27.25
C PRO A 513 6.39 13.97 -28.05
N ASN A 514 7.35 13.08 -27.81
CA ASN A 514 8.60 13.03 -28.53
C ASN A 514 8.66 11.74 -29.36
N PRO A 515 8.56 11.81 -30.71
CA PRO A 515 8.61 10.64 -31.58
C PRO A 515 9.85 9.75 -31.37
N GLY A 516 10.98 10.33 -30.96
CA GLY A 516 12.21 9.63 -30.66
C GLY A 516 12.33 9.08 -29.24
N GLN A 517 11.28 9.19 -28.42
CA GLN A 517 11.36 8.85 -26.99
C GLN A 517 11.82 7.41 -26.74
N ILE A 518 11.23 6.42 -27.41
CA ILE A 518 11.58 5.00 -27.25
C ILE A 518 13.04 4.75 -27.65
N GLU A 519 13.48 5.34 -28.77
CA GLU A 519 14.86 5.19 -29.23
C GLU A 519 15.88 5.79 -28.25
N LEU A 520 15.54 6.92 -27.65
CA LEU A 520 16.36 7.52 -26.59
C LEU A 520 16.49 6.61 -25.36
N TYR A 521 15.41 5.92 -24.96
CA TYR A 521 15.50 4.89 -23.91
C TYR A 521 16.42 3.75 -24.34
N ILE A 522 16.25 3.20 -25.54
CA ILE A 522 17.06 2.09 -26.05
C ILE A 522 18.54 2.47 -26.04
N ASN A 523 18.88 3.63 -26.58
CA ASN A 523 20.25 4.14 -26.66
C ASN A 523 20.84 4.42 -25.27
N ASN A 524 20.02 4.68 -24.27
CA ASN A 524 20.42 4.88 -22.87
C ASN A 524 20.33 3.60 -22.02
N GLY A 525 20.37 2.42 -22.63
CA GLY A 525 20.34 1.14 -21.93
C GLY A 525 18.96 0.71 -21.43
N ALA A 526 17.89 1.14 -22.11
CA ALA A 526 16.48 0.90 -21.78
C ALA A 526 15.98 1.62 -20.53
N PHE A 527 16.71 2.60 -20.05
CA PHE A 527 16.50 3.22 -18.77
C PHE A 527 16.70 4.74 -18.85
N TRP A 528 15.90 5.46 -18.09
CA TRP A 528 16.13 6.86 -17.80
C TRP A 528 16.13 7.05 -16.30
N HIS A 529 17.02 7.87 -15.78
CA HIS A 529 17.05 8.23 -14.38
C HIS A 529 17.49 9.67 -14.20
N LYS A 530 17.13 10.23 -13.05
CA LYS A 530 17.57 11.55 -12.63
C LYS A 530 17.76 11.56 -11.13
N ASP A 531 18.94 11.98 -10.69
CA ASP A 531 19.25 12.12 -9.28
C ASP A 531 18.38 13.22 -8.64
N ILE A 532 17.93 12.96 -7.44
CA ILE A 532 17.31 13.97 -6.59
C ILE A 532 18.43 14.83 -6.01
N PRO A 533 18.37 16.17 -6.13
CA PRO A 533 19.35 17.08 -5.52
C PRO A 533 19.56 16.78 -4.03
N LYS A 534 20.78 16.93 -3.53
CA LYS A 534 21.12 16.56 -2.15
C LYS A 534 20.21 17.23 -1.10
N GLU A 535 19.87 18.49 -1.32
CA GLU A 535 18.96 19.29 -0.49
C GLU A 535 17.51 18.77 -0.51
N ALA A 536 17.14 17.94 -1.49
CA ALA A 536 15.80 17.41 -1.69
C ALA A 536 15.63 15.95 -1.26
N ARG A 537 16.70 15.27 -0.84
CA ARG A 537 16.68 13.81 -0.64
C ARG A 537 15.91 13.33 0.58
N TYR A 538 15.83 14.16 1.63
CA TYR A 538 15.17 13.82 2.89
C TYR A 538 14.00 14.75 3.19
N PHE A 539 13.14 14.34 4.11
CA PHE A 539 11.94 15.08 4.50
C PHE A 539 11.00 15.37 3.31
N LYS A 540 10.94 14.48 2.34
CA LYS A 540 10.20 14.69 1.06
C LYS A 540 8.76 15.17 1.26
N MET A 541 8.09 14.71 2.35
CA MET A 541 6.75 15.16 2.70
C MET A 541 6.65 16.65 3.04
N ALA A 542 7.76 17.29 3.45
CA ALA A 542 7.80 18.67 3.93
C ALA A 542 8.81 19.56 3.19
N ASN A 543 9.79 18.98 2.53
CA ASN A 543 10.93 19.68 1.94
C ASN A 543 10.56 20.37 0.62
N MET A 544 10.65 21.70 0.58
CA MET A 544 10.23 22.49 -0.59
C MET A 544 11.10 22.25 -1.83
N GLU A 545 12.35 21.86 -1.67
CA GLU A 545 13.20 21.55 -2.84
C GLU A 545 12.76 20.23 -3.49
N TYR A 546 12.34 19.23 -2.68
CA TYR A 546 11.71 18.03 -3.24
C TYR A 546 10.37 18.34 -3.91
N GLN A 547 9.54 19.18 -3.31
CA GLN A 547 8.25 19.57 -3.89
C GLN A 547 8.43 20.23 -5.26
N LYS A 548 9.40 21.14 -5.39
CA LYS A 548 9.75 21.76 -6.69
C LYS A 548 10.26 20.72 -7.70
N PHE A 549 11.15 19.84 -7.27
CA PHE A 549 11.66 18.75 -8.10
C PHE A 549 10.52 17.87 -8.62
N ALA A 550 9.61 17.45 -7.74
CA ALA A 550 8.47 16.60 -8.08
C ALA A 550 7.51 17.26 -9.10
N VAL A 551 7.30 18.58 -8.98
CA VAL A 551 6.52 19.33 -9.97
C VAL A 551 7.24 19.38 -11.33
N ASN A 552 8.55 19.60 -11.32
CA ASN A 552 9.34 19.72 -12.55
C ASN A 552 9.35 18.42 -13.38
N ILE A 553 9.34 17.26 -12.72
CA ILE A 553 9.32 15.96 -13.41
C ILE A 553 7.91 15.38 -13.60
N GLY A 554 6.87 16.10 -13.22
CA GLY A 554 5.47 15.70 -13.45
C GLY A 554 4.87 14.75 -12.41
N ILE A 555 5.54 14.49 -11.29
CA ILE A 555 4.99 13.72 -10.15
C ILE A 555 3.80 14.47 -9.54
N PHE A 556 3.97 15.77 -9.31
CA PHE A 556 2.94 16.66 -8.79
C PHE A 556 2.56 17.74 -9.80
N ASP A 557 1.31 18.19 -9.79
CA ASP A 557 0.87 19.35 -10.57
C ASP A 557 1.28 20.67 -9.90
N LYS A 558 1.28 20.67 -8.58
CA LYS A 558 1.70 21.76 -7.69
C LYS A 558 2.37 21.17 -6.46
N PRO A 559 3.08 21.94 -5.64
CA PRO A 559 3.59 21.44 -4.36
C PRO A 559 2.48 20.82 -3.50
N GLU A 560 2.67 19.58 -3.08
CA GLU A 560 1.71 18.78 -2.30
C GLU A 560 2.39 18.23 -1.04
N PRO A 561 2.69 19.08 -0.05
CA PRO A 561 3.26 18.62 1.21
C PRO A 561 2.27 17.70 1.94
N TYR A 562 2.78 16.66 2.59
CA TYR A 562 1.99 15.69 3.30
C TYR A 562 2.27 15.73 4.81
N THR A 563 1.22 15.82 5.61
CA THR A 563 1.31 15.67 7.07
C THR A 563 0.95 14.23 7.43
N PHE A 564 1.86 13.50 8.05
CA PHE A 564 1.61 12.12 8.45
C PHE A 564 0.46 12.00 9.44
N GLN A 565 -0.38 10.99 9.24
CA GLN A 565 -1.64 10.82 9.95
C GLN A 565 -1.50 9.75 11.05
N ILE A 566 -1.23 10.16 12.28
CA ILE A 566 -1.32 9.27 13.45
C ILE A 566 -2.78 8.92 13.69
N TYR A 567 -3.63 9.92 13.72
CA TYR A 567 -5.08 9.81 13.84
C TYR A 567 -5.73 9.93 12.46
N SER A 568 -6.55 8.95 12.08
CA SER A 568 -7.20 8.91 10.76
C SER A 568 -8.67 9.31 10.87
N GLU A 569 -8.98 10.55 10.55
CA GLU A 569 -10.36 11.04 10.51
C GLU A 569 -11.24 10.28 9.52
N PRO A 570 -10.78 9.85 8.32
CA PRO A 570 -11.57 8.98 7.45
C PRO A 570 -12.12 7.73 8.15
N LEU A 571 -11.33 7.08 8.98
CA LEU A 571 -11.79 5.90 9.73
C LEU A 571 -12.81 6.28 10.81
N GLN A 572 -12.64 7.42 11.47
CA GLN A 572 -13.63 7.91 12.43
C GLN A 572 -15.01 8.16 11.78
N LYS A 573 -15.05 8.67 10.56
CA LYS A 573 -16.29 8.83 9.80
C LYS A 573 -17.00 7.49 9.56
N PHE A 574 -16.26 6.42 9.30
CA PHE A 574 -16.83 5.07 9.21
C PHE A 574 -17.41 4.61 10.56
N GLN A 575 -16.73 4.87 11.67
CA GLN A 575 -17.26 4.55 13.00
C GLN A 575 -18.55 5.33 13.32
N LEU A 576 -18.59 6.61 12.99
CA LEU A 576 -19.79 7.43 13.15
C LEU A 576 -20.98 6.90 12.33
N ALA A 577 -20.72 6.49 11.09
CA ALA A 577 -21.74 5.85 10.25
C ALA A 577 -22.27 4.54 10.87
N ALA A 578 -21.38 3.73 11.50
CA ALA A 578 -21.79 2.50 12.16
C ALA A 578 -22.71 2.70 13.37
N ILE A 579 -22.68 3.87 13.99
CA ILE A 579 -23.59 4.22 15.11
C ILE A 579 -24.77 5.09 14.68
N GLY A 580 -24.95 5.27 13.36
CA GLY A 580 -26.17 5.88 12.82
C GLY A 580 -26.03 7.33 12.37
N HIS A 581 -24.82 7.89 12.34
CA HIS A 581 -24.58 9.25 11.83
C HIS A 581 -24.31 9.25 10.31
N GLY A 582 -24.61 10.38 9.67
CA GLY A 582 -24.43 10.55 8.23
C GLY A 582 -25.54 9.90 7.39
N ASN A 583 -25.50 10.17 6.09
CA ASN A 583 -26.52 9.72 5.14
C ASN A 583 -26.28 8.30 4.61
N ILE A 584 -25.05 7.81 4.67
CA ILE A 584 -24.63 6.50 4.18
C ILE A 584 -24.17 5.67 5.38
N GLN A 585 -24.91 4.62 5.68
CA GLN A 585 -24.70 3.78 6.86
C GLN A 585 -24.50 2.32 6.47
N PRO A 586 -23.68 1.56 7.22
CA PRO A 586 -23.49 0.14 6.93
C PRO A 586 -24.76 -0.67 7.18
N PRO A 587 -24.97 -1.77 6.43
CA PRO A 587 -25.99 -2.75 6.71
C PRO A 587 -25.91 -3.26 8.16
N ALA A 588 -27.03 -3.66 8.74
CA ALA A 588 -27.11 -4.04 10.15
C ALA A 588 -26.07 -5.11 10.57
N HIS A 589 -25.84 -6.11 9.71
CA HIS A 589 -24.90 -7.20 9.97
C HIS A 589 -23.42 -6.78 9.94
N LEU A 590 -23.07 -5.65 9.31
CA LEU A 590 -21.70 -5.12 9.26
C LEU A 590 -21.41 -4.04 10.30
N ARG A 591 -22.42 -3.47 10.97
CA ARG A 591 -22.25 -2.35 11.91
C ARG A 591 -21.26 -2.64 13.02
N SER A 592 -21.35 -3.82 13.63
CA SER A 592 -20.44 -4.23 14.70
C SER A 592 -18.99 -4.27 14.22
N ARG A 593 -18.75 -4.89 13.05
CA ARG A 593 -17.42 -4.97 12.44
C ARG A 593 -16.85 -3.59 12.11
N VAL A 594 -17.64 -2.73 11.48
CA VAL A 594 -17.19 -1.37 11.14
C VAL A 594 -16.85 -0.60 12.41
N LYS A 595 -17.71 -0.66 13.43
CA LYS A 595 -17.48 0.00 14.72
C LYS A 595 -16.19 -0.48 15.41
N SER A 596 -15.91 -1.78 15.41
CA SER A 596 -14.77 -2.35 16.15
C SER A 596 -13.45 -2.26 15.38
N CYS A 597 -13.46 -2.34 14.03
CA CYS A 597 -12.22 -2.46 13.24
C CYS A 597 -11.75 -1.17 12.58
N PHE A 598 -12.65 -0.19 12.38
CA PHE A 598 -12.34 1.08 11.71
C PHE A 598 -11.99 2.20 12.71
N THR A 599 -11.09 1.90 13.63
CA THR A 599 -10.65 2.88 14.63
C THR A 599 -9.69 3.91 14.05
N PRO A 600 -9.80 5.19 14.42
CA PRO A 600 -8.92 6.25 13.93
C PRO A 600 -7.45 6.06 14.35
N LEU A 601 -7.21 5.48 15.52
CA LEU A 601 -5.91 4.98 15.96
C LEU A 601 -5.83 3.47 15.74
N PRO A 602 -4.70 2.90 15.31
CA PRO A 602 -4.53 1.46 15.22
C PRO A 602 -4.75 0.78 16.57
N ILE A 603 -5.51 -0.30 16.53
CA ILE A 603 -5.68 -1.21 17.65
C ILE A 603 -5.39 -2.63 17.17
N TRP A 604 -5.18 -3.54 18.10
CA TRP A 604 -5.15 -4.95 17.79
C TRP A 604 -6.48 -5.61 18.11
N TYR A 605 -6.95 -6.48 17.24
CA TYR A 605 -8.07 -7.39 17.47
C TYR A 605 -7.70 -8.78 16.94
N GLU A 606 -8.31 -9.82 17.50
CA GLU A 606 -8.06 -11.21 17.08
C GLU A 606 -8.39 -11.34 15.57
N PRO A 607 -7.52 -11.96 14.77
CA PRO A 607 -7.84 -12.22 13.37
C PRO A 607 -9.11 -13.07 13.22
N PHE A 608 -10.04 -12.66 12.35
CA PHE A 608 -11.31 -13.34 12.13
C PHE A 608 -11.15 -14.78 11.66
N GLU A 609 -10.09 -15.08 10.93
CA GLU A 609 -9.74 -16.42 10.51
C GLU A 609 -9.46 -17.37 11.69
N GLY A 610 -9.09 -16.83 12.85
CA GLY A 610 -8.91 -17.59 14.10
C GLY A 610 -10.21 -17.82 14.87
N GLU A 611 -11.26 -17.03 14.63
CA GLU A 611 -12.54 -17.15 15.35
C GLU A 611 -13.40 -18.32 14.83
N THR A 612 -13.25 -18.68 13.56
CA THR A 612 -14.06 -19.71 12.88
C THR A 612 -13.44 -21.09 12.91
N VAL A 613 -12.23 -21.23 13.44
CA VAL A 613 -11.45 -22.48 13.42
C VAL A 613 -11.17 -22.95 14.83
N SER A 614 -11.59 -24.17 15.14
CA SER A 614 -11.24 -24.84 16.42
C SER A 614 -9.75 -25.15 16.48
N LYS A 615 -9.05 -24.60 17.47
CA LYS A 615 -7.62 -24.88 17.70
C LYS A 615 -7.36 -26.32 18.16
N ASP A 616 -8.37 -27.00 18.71
CA ASP A 616 -8.27 -28.42 19.10
C ASP A 616 -8.35 -29.31 17.85
N GLU A 617 -9.16 -28.93 16.86
CA GLU A 617 -9.30 -29.69 15.62
C GLU A 617 -8.18 -29.33 14.63
N PHE A 618 -7.80 -28.04 14.55
CA PHE A 618 -6.75 -27.53 13.65
C PHE A 618 -5.65 -26.81 14.44
N PRO A 619 -4.76 -27.54 15.12
CA PRO A 619 -3.78 -26.96 16.05
C PRO A 619 -2.57 -26.30 15.37
N LEU A 620 -2.49 -26.32 14.04
CA LEU A 620 -1.35 -25.82 13.29
C LEU A 620 -1.75 -24.61 12.43
N HIS A 621 -0.85 -23.63 12.37
CA HIS A 621 -0.94 -22.53 11.40
C HIS A 621 -0.28 -22.94 10.08
N ALA A 622 -1.01 -22.83 8.98
CA ALA A 622 -0.45 -22.98 7.64
C ALA A 622 0.33 -21.72 7.24
N LEU A 623 1.60 -21.89 6.93
CA LEU A 623 2.45 -20.81 6.41
C LEU A 623 2.80 -21.13 4.97
N THR A 624 2.55 -20.18 4.05
CA THR A 624 2.89 -20.35 2.65
C THR A 624 4.29 -19.81 2.37
N GLN A 625 5.06 -20.56 1.59
CA GLN A 625 6.38 -20.15 1.12
C GLN A 625 6.46 -20.32 -0.39
N ARG A 626 6.88 -19.28 -1.08
CA ARG A 626 7.12 -19.34 -2.53
C ARG A 626 8.47 -20.00 -2.79
N PRO A 627 8.53 -21.07 -3.61
CA PRO A 627 9.80 -21.67 -3.98
C PRO A 627 10.59 -20.77 -4.94
N MET A 628 11.91 -20.73 -4.80
CA MET A 628 12.81 -19.89 -5.58
C MET A 628 12.71 -20.17 -7.09
N ALA A 629 12.63 -21.45 -7.46
CA ALA A 629 12.65 -21.89 -8.85
C ALA A 629 11.28 -21.83 -9.54
N MET A 630 10.22 -21.38 -8.85
CA MET A 630 8.86 -21.30 -9.39
C MET A 630 8.34 -19.88 -9.29
N TYR A 631 7.77 -19.36 -10.39
CA TYR A 631 7.13 -18.06 -10.41
C TYR A 631 5.62 -18.25 -10.38
N HIS A 632 5.02 -18.15 -9.19
CA HIS A 632 3.60 -18.43 -8.95
C HIS A 632 3.21 -19.80 -9.53
N SER A 633 2.11 -19.89 -10.29
CA SER A 633 1.67 -21.11 -10.98
C SER A 633 2.32 -21.31 -12.36
N TRP A 634 3.09 -20.35 -12.87
CA TRP A 634 3.60 -20.41 -14.25
C TRP A 634 4.79 -21.34 -14.43
N GLY A 635 5.61 -21.46 -13.42
CA GLY A 635 6.78 -22.33 -13.48
C GLY A 635 6.46 -23.83 -13.42
N SER A 636 5.25 -24.20 -12.96
CA SER A 636 4.87 -25.59 -12.74
C SER A 636 4.87 -26.46 -14.00
N GLN A 637 4.70 -25.86 -15.18
CA GLN A 637 4.70 -26.56 -16.46
C GLN A 637 6.07 -26.53 -17.17
N ASN A 638 7.02 -25.77 -16.66
CA ASN A 638 8.35 -25.67 -17.24
C ASN A 638 9.20 -26.89 -16.85
N PRO A 639 9.62 -27.76 -17.81
CA PRO A 639 10.35 -28.98 -17.50
C PRO A 639 11.73 -28.73 -16.88
N TRP A 640 12.39 -27.61 -17.18
CA TRP A 640 13.66 -27.23 -16.56
C TRP A 640 13.49 -26.87 -15.09
N LEU A 641 12.45 -26.09 -14.75
CA LEU A 641 12.18 -25.70 -13.38
C LEU A 641 11.72 -26.90 -12.55
N ARG A 642 10.98 -27.84 -13.15
CA ARG A 642 10.55 -29.09 -12.50
C ARG A 642 11.73 -30.02 -12.17
N GLN A 643 12.81 -29.98 -12.90
CA GLN A 643 14.03 -30.71 -12.53
C GLN A 643 14.70 -30.14 -11.28
N ILE A 644 14.58 -28.82 -11.06
CA ILE A 644 15.12 -28.15 -9.87
C ILE A 644 14.17 -28.32 -8.68
N HIS A 645 12.86 -28.20 -8.93
CA HIS A 645 11.81 -28.21 -7.90
C HIS A 645 10.66 -29.14 -8.33
N GLY A 646 10.88 -30.44 -8.20
CA GLY A 646 9.96 -31.46 -8.71
C GLY A 646 8.82 -31.83 -7.76
N GLN A 647 8.87 -31.36 -6.50
CA GLN A 647 7.88 -31.68 -5.46
C GLN A 647 7.47 -30.42 -4.71
N ASN A 648 6.29 -30.45 -4.11
CA ASN A 648 5.81 -29.39 -3.21
C ASN A 648 5.87 -29.91 -1.76
N PRO A 649 7.03 -29.83 -1.08
CA PRO A 649 7.21 -30.37 0.26
C PRO A 649 6.51 -29.51 1.31
N MET A 650 5.94 -30.15 2.31
CA MET A 650 5.45 -29.52 3.53
C MET A 650 6.54 -29.61 4.61
N PHE A 651 6.92 -28.48 5.16
CA PHE A 651 7.89 -28.41 6.25
C PHE A 651 7.17 -28.43 7.60
N ILE A 652 7.53 -29.35 8.46
CA ILE A 652 6.97 -29.49 9.81
C ILE A 652 8.11 -29.76 10.81
N SER A 653 7.99 -29.24 12.03
CA SER A 653 9.01 -29.54 13.05
C SER A 653 8.98 -31.04 13.46
N ARG A 654 10.15 -31.62 13.72
CA ARG A 654 10.24 -33.01 14.18
C ARG A 654 9.42 -33.29 15.45
N LYS A 655 9.38 -32.30 16.35
CA LYS A 655 8.61 -32.42 17.62
C LYS A 655 7.11 -32.51 17.35
N ILE A 656 6.62 -31.72 16.38
CA ILE A 656 5.20 -31.76 15.99
C ILE A 656 4.90 -33.06 15.24
N ALA A 657 5.74 -33.43 14.27
CA ALA A 657 5.58 -34.68 13.54
C ALA A 657 5.49 -35.88 14.46
N SER A 658 6.36 -35.95 15.48
CA SER A 658 6.33 -37.05 16.49
C SER A 658 5.10 -37.05 17.40
N LYS A 659 4.36 -35.93 17.50
CA LYS A 659 3.11 -35.88 18.26
C LYS A 659 1.88 -36.26 17.45
N LEU A 660 1.97 -36.13 16.13
CA LEU A 660 0.87 -36.40 15.19
C LEU A 660 0.89 -37.84 14.68
N ASN A 661 2.00 -38.57 14.86
CA ASN A 661 2.12 -40.00 14.67
C ASN A 661 1.79 -40.75 15.97
#